data_bad0d7ad54fce373fe08ab4c92bb8f71
#
_entry.id   bad0d7ad54fce373fe08ab4c92bb8f71
#
_cell.length_a   1.000
_cell.length_b   1.000
_cell.length_c   1.000
_cell.angle_alpha   90.00
_cell.angle_beta   90.00
_cell.angle_gamma   90.00
#
_symmetry.space_group_name_H-M   'P 1'
#
loop_
_entity.id
_entity.type
_entity.pdbx_description
1 polymer ?
#
loop_
_entity_poly.entity_id
_entity_poly.type
_entity_poly.pdbx_seq_one_letter_code
_entity_poly.pdbx_strand_id
1 'polypeptide(L)'
;MVNVALPIPQAEAVHANPSGGGGKFTQVIDWIDWTEMTNTRWENQKRILPDGTTGVAWSTPSQVSSDLWRTSRCTVSDVRTTAAGRNDTRLKTHAGIQVEYKPGSWRGDGLARLYNDGKNYAAGVAKNPNITSSELPLGITNLQDSSTHQFKIDCQAYIVTSPTQPRKADLEESPNKIEVPMEGMVFADAEASNWSTRGPQEYISVAPEPSNPGQSVSYYLLESARVTGCTTNSWVGLTNISTAAGTKNGLKLRPDAGECSYQIRNGYGPSSVMFISNSKSGYVEIHGGGNSAVALGVVSYIDLGDAPETYGTAGSVFQPSWSGGLLSGRGPSNIPPQTGPDQAEAGLWYNLSQAAGQNRVATAKSALVRLGSLTDTDEGIAQTTDASGDDVTDTDDEDALPGNWDRVIWTDIGQKWSQQISCSGTSTKVAGWVDWNRDGSFSSDERSEVTSCSRAGKATLTWTVPQGAKRSTLNGDGAATFMRLRITGPTPTGQAAEDPQPTGIALNGEVEDYQVQVQLPNLTMVKEVDNTAAGGLGLAASDWALTASPQSGTAVSGAGGFSASYLPQGKTILSESSSSAKSAGYKATITCAPHPNSDLKTPASTFDTASSTLNLATGEWMTCTVLNTAIPGQVIWSKVDDAGNALAGAVFTMASSSLNNGQVEVTDCVTDNDGTACPNGSVDQDPRAGYFKIVGLTWGEYSLTETQAPTGYHISGETLTKTLDGSAPAASADDTTPTLDLGQVTNTRIKGAATWTKTDERGNAIKGAQWSLTPLDSDGKPLSDQARTITDCAGTCPQGSLDTDAASGAFKLTDLGYGSYRLIETKAPAGYVLDATPRTITISTPDQVVALGNISNRKSAVPAIPLTGGSAATTYLIAGGVLLGITALAVLVQARHRRRARDS
;
A
#
# COMPACT_ATOMS: atom_id res chain seq x y z
N MET A 1 23.31 52.20 -48.15
CA MET A 1 23.52 51.74 -46.75
C MET A 1 24.24 50.39 -46.82
N VAL A 2 25.52 50.43 -46.55
CA VAL A 2 26.39 49.22 -46.51
C VAL A 2 26.17 48.57 -45.17
N ASN A 3 25.61 47.38 -45.18
CA ASN A 3 25.49 46.53 -43.99
C ASN A 3 26.89 46.01 -43.63
N VAL A 4 27.54 46.65 -42.67
CA VAL A 4 28.72 46.07 -42.03
C VAL A 4 28.22 45.03 -41.01
N ALA A 5 28.26 43.75 -41.42
CA ALA A 5 28.10 42.66 -40.46
C ALA A 5 29.26 42.72 -39.49
N LEU A 6 28.96 43.01 -38.24
CA LEU A 6 29.91 42.83 -37.13
C LEU A 6 30.26 41.33 -37.06
N PRO A 7 31.52 40.95 -36.89
CA PRO A 7 31.87 39.56 -36.73
C PRO A 7 31.21 39.06 -35.43
N ILE A 8 30.40 38.00 -35.59
CA ILE A 8 29.93 37.20 -34.42
C ILE A 8 31.15 36.73 -33.70
N PRO A 9 31.32 36.99 -32.40
CA PRO A 9 32.45 36.45 -31.66
C PRO A 9 32.34 34.92 -31.83
N GLN A 10 33.39 34.30 -32.38
CA GLN A 10 33.55 32.85 -32.31
C GLN A 10 33.54 32.49 -30.82
N ALA A 11 32.59 31.63 -30.42
CA ALA A 11 32.63 31.02 -29.10
C ALA A 11 34.01 30.36 -28.98
N GLU A 12 34.86 30.88 -28.09
CA GLU A 12 36.13 30.22 -27.76
C GLU A 12 35.77 28.83 -27.23
N ALA A 13 36.38 27.80 -27.82
CA ALA A 13 36.18 26.44 -27.38
C ALA A 13 36.65 26.35 -25.92
N VAL A 14 35.69 26.06 -25.02
CA VAL A 14 36.01 25.83 -23.61
C VAL A 14 36.85 24.55 -23.57
N HIS A 15 38.05 24.64 -22.98
CA HIS A 15 38.90 23.47 -22.78
C HIS A 15 38.22 22.58 -21.73
N ALA A 16 38.15 21.28 -21.96
CA ALA A 16 37.65 20.35 -20.95
C ALA A 16 38.75 20.06 -19.92
N ASN A 17 38.33 19.68 -18.71
CA ASN A 17 39.30 19.18 -17.71
C ASN A 17 39.83 17.83 -18.17
N PRO A 18 41.17 17.56 -18.12
CA PRO A 18 41.72 16.24 -18.43
C PRO A 18 41.21 15.17 -17.47
N SER A 19 40.13 14.48 -17.84
CA SER A 19 39.45 13.46 -17.03
C SER A 19 39.63 12.04 -17.58
N GLY A 20 40.21 11.89 -18.79
CA GLY A 20 40.47 10.61 -19.39
C GLY A 20 41.90 10.14 -19.15
N GLY A 21 42.32 9.08 -19.84
CA GLY A 21 43.65 8.48 -19.74
C GLY A 21 43.68 7.22 -18.87
N GLY A 22 44.85 6.76 -18.47
CA GLY A 22 45.02 5.57 -17.63
C GLY A 22 45.32 5.87 -16.17
N GLY A 23 45.16 7.13 -15.75
CA GLY A 23 45.42 7.58 -14.38
C GLY A 23 44.28 7.19 -13.45
N LYS A 24 44.59 6.97 -12.18
CA LYS A 24 43.62 6.57 -11.16
C LYS A 24 42.91 7.74 -10.50
N PHE A 25 43.41 8.95 -10.74
CA PHE A 25 42.92 10.17 -10.07
C PHE A 25 42.38 11.18 -11.08
N THR A 26 41.89 10.69 -12.22
CA THR A 26 41.41 11.52 -13.33
C THR A 26 40.21 12.37 -12.88
N GLN A 27 39.39 11.88 -11.95
CA GLN A 27 38.17 12.52 -11.51
C GLN A 27 38.37 13.47 -10.33
N VAL A 28 39.44 13.35 -9.59
CA VAL A 28 39.66 14.14 -8.38
C VAL A 28 40.68 15.25 -8.54
N ILE A 29 41.43 15.29 -9.66
CA ILE A 29 42.42 16.33 -9.93
C ILE A 29 41.84 17.38 -10.85
N ASP A 30 41.64 18.58 -10.37
CA ASP A 30 41.36 19.77 -11.16
C ASP A 30 42.66 20.37 -11.69
N TRP A 31 43.04 20.01 -12.91
CA TRP A 31 44.20 20.58 -13.56
C TRP A 31 43.97 22.05 -13.91
N ILE A 32 44.87 22.96 -13.53
CA ILE A 32 44.73 24.39 -13.80
C ILE A 32 44.97 24.66 -15.28
N ASP A 33 44.01 25.35 -15.86
CA ASP A 33 44.06 25.76 -17.27
C ASP A 33 44.57 27.22 -17.34
N TRP A 34 45.80 27.36 -17.80
CA TRP A 34 46.49 28.64 -17.87
C TRP A 34 46.12 29.50 -19.08
N THR A 35 45.24 29.03 -19.98
CA THR A 35 44.93 29.70 -21.26
C THR A 35 44.31 31.08 -21.08
N GLU A 36 43.52 31.25 -20.02
CA GLU A 36 42.83 32.51 -19.74
C GLU A 36 43.42 33.25 -18.53
N MET A 37 44.72 32.99 -18.20
CA MET A 37 45.34 33.62 -17.07
C MET A 37 45.34 35.15 -17.23
N THR A 38 44.93 35.86 -16.20
CA THR A 38 44.90 37.35 -16.18
C THR A 38 46.31 37.92 -16.21
N ASN A 39 46.42 39.18 -16.63
CA ASN A 39 47.64 39.98 -16.68
C ASN A 39 48.81 39.37 -17.50
N THR A 40 48.49 38.44 -18.41
CA THR A 40 49.43 37.88 -19.37
C THR A 40 49.53 38.77 -20.60
N ARG A 41 50.65 38.68 -21.33
CA ARG A 41 50.81 39.30 -22.63
C ARG A 41 51.28 38.31 -23.68
N TRP A 42 50.87 38.55 -24.93
CA TRP A 42 51.39 37.80 -26.06
C TRP A 42 52.75 38.36 -26.53
N GLU A 43 53.72 37.54 -26.60
CA GLU A 43 55.05 37.90 -27.07
C GLU A 43 55.63 36.74 -27.87
N ASN A 44 56.00 36.97 -29.12
CA ASN A 44 56.61 35.93 -30.01
C ASN A 44 55.80 34.60 -30.04
N GLN A 45 54.45 34.67 -30.14
CA GLN A 45 53.53 33.54 -30.14
C GLN A 45 53.50 32.75 -28.79
N LYS A 46 53.96 33.33 -27.75
CA LYS A 46 53.92 32.80 -26.39
C LYS A 46 53.10 33.69 -25.48
N ARG A 47 52.32 33.13 -24.60
CA ARG A 47 51.62 33.89 -23.54
C ARG A 47 52.55 33.95 -22.33
N ILE A 48 52.86 35.13 -21.88
CA ILE A 48 53.86 35.36 -20.82
C ILE A 48 53.21 36.13 -19.64
N LEU A 49 53.42 35.63 -18.44
CA LEU A 49 53.21 36.37 -17.19
C LEU A 49 54.54 37.02 -16.82
N PRO A 50 54.64 38.36 -16.91
CA PRO A 50 55.89 39.10 -16.65
C PRO A 50 56.37 39.02 -15.19
N ASP A 51 57.69 39.15 -14.98
CA ASP A 51 58.23 39.29 -13.64
C ASP A 51 57.55 40.41 -12.86
N GLY A 52 57.29 40.17 -11.56
CA GLY A 52 56.65 41.10 -10.64
C GLY A 52 55.14 41.29 -10.89
N THR A 53 54.53 40.52 -11.78
CA THR A 53 53.08 40.55 -12.01
C THR A 53 52.38 39.40 -11.31
N THR A 54 51.07 39.61 -11.01
CA THR A 54 50.19 38.57 -10.47
C THR A 54 49.19 38.18 -11.54
N GLY A 55 49.03 36.90 -11.75
CA GLY A 55 47.98 36.33 -12.64
C GLY A 55 47.08 35.37 -11.90
N VAL A 56 45.83 35.26 -12.36
CA VAL A 56 44.83 34.31 -11.85
C VAL A 56 44.42 33.41 -12.97
N ALA A 57 44.36 32.12 -12.70
CA ALA A 57 43.85 31.10 -13.61
C ALA A 57 42.90 30.16 -12.89
N TRP A 58 41.99 29.55 -13.65
CA TRP A 58 40.99 28.58 -13.21
C TRP A 58 41.21 27.25 -13.91
N SER A 59 40.85 26.14 -13.22
CA SER A 59 40.62 24.89 -13.92
C SER A 59 39.37 24.99 -14.79
N THR A 60 39.23 24.13 -15.78
CA THR A 60 37.99 24.02 -16.50
C THR A 60 36.94 23.41 -15.59
N PRO A 61 35.76 24.02 -15.40
CA PRO A 61 34.74 23.47 -14.53
C PRO A 61 34.30 22.04 -14.99
N SER A 62 34.38 21.09 -14.09
CA SER A 62 33.93 19.71 -14.26
C SER A 62 32.55 19.54 -13.64
N GLN A 63 31.64 18.86 -14.35
CA GLN A 63 30.32 18.60 -13.86
C GLN A 63 30.34 17.55 -12.75
N VAL A 64 29.69 17.84 -11.64
CA VAL A 64 29.59 16.96 -10.48
C VAL A 64 28.16 16.40 -10.38
N SER A 65 27.15 17.25 -10.64
CA SER A 65 25.75 16.85 -10.77
C SER A 65 25.07 17.68 -11.85
N SER A 66 23.76 17.54 -12.02
CA SER A 66 22.98 18.27 -13.05
C SER A 66 23.17 19.78 -12.99
N ASP A 67 23.41 20.33 -11.80
CA ASP A 67 23.53 21.77 -11.55
C ASP A 67 24.77 22.18 -10.74
N LEU A 68 25.66 21.24 -10.41
CA LEU A 68 26.89 21.50 -9.64
C LEU A 68 28.14 21.26 -10.49
N TRP A 69 29.07 22.20 -10.38
CA TRP A 69 30.32 22.18 -11.10
C TRP A 69 31.50 22.39 -10.13
N ARG A 70 32.50 21.52 -10.19
CA ARG A 70 33.75 21.66 -9.46
C ARG A 70 34.75 22.43 -10.28
N THR A 71 35.45 23.34 -9.65
CA THR A 71 36.53 24.08 -10.28
C THR A 71 37.54 24.59 -9.23
N SER A 72 38.76 24.84 -9.67
CA SER A 72 39.81 25.36 -8.82
C SER A 72 40.39 26.62 -9.38
N ARG A 73 40.78 27.55 -8.50
CA ARG A 73 41.36 28.83 -8.80
C ARG A 73 42.76 28.89 -8.23
N CYS A 74 43.77 29.26 -9.04
CA CYS A 74 45.12 29.53 -8.56
C CYS A 74 45.57 30.93 -8.92
N THR A 75 46.22 31.57 -7.96
CA THR A 75 46.91 32.84 -8.12
C THR A 75 48.40 32.57 -8.24
N VAL A 76 49.02 33.08 -9.27
CA VAL A 76 50.46 33.09 -9.46
C VAL A 76 51.00 34.48 -9.18
N SER A 77 51.94 34.58 -8.26
CA SER A 77 52.53 35.84 -7.84
C SER A 77 54.05 35.69 -7.64
N ASP A 78 54.76 36.78 -7.26
CA ASP A 78 56.19 36.79 -7.01
C ASP A 78 57.02 36.22 -8.15
N VAL A 79 56.59 36.40 -9.39
CA VAL A 79 57.26 35.92 -10.59
C VAL A 79 58.65 36.55 -10.73
N ARG A 80 59.69 35.77 -10.82
CA ARG A 80 61.07 36.16 -10.94
C ARG A 80 61.83 35.29 -11.89
N THR A 81 62.59 35.92 -12.73
CA THR A 81 63.55 35.25 -13.63
C THR A 81 64.98 35.58 -13.15
N THR A 82 65.75 34.53 -12.90
CA THR A 82 67.20 34.68 -12.51
C THR A 82 68.05 34.01 -13.54
N ALA A 83 68.99 34.73 -14.09
CA ALA A 83 70.00 34.20 -15.01
C ALA A 83 71.11 33.55 -14.25
N ALA A 84 71.53 32.34 -14.58
CA ALA A 84 72.74 31.71 -14.10
C ALA A 84 73.88 32.30 -14.86
N GLY A 85 74.61 33.28 -14.26
CA GLY A 85 75.98 33.64 -14.52
C GLY A 85 76.39 34.16 -15.90
N ARG A 86 75.45 34.54 -16.79
CA ARG A 86 75.78 35.20 -18.08
C ARG A 86 74.96 36.47 -18.27
N ASN A 87 75.60 37.55 -18.72
CA ASN A 87 74.99 38.78 -19.21
C ASN A 87 74.21 38.51 -20.49
N ASP A 88 73.13 37.75 -20.38
CA ASP A 88 72.27 37.49 -21.51
C ASP A 88 71.32 38.70 -21.73
N THR A 89 71.65 39.47 -22.76
CA THR A 89 70.84 40.66 -23.15
C THR A 89 69.39 40.28 -23.59
N ARG A 90 69.10 39.03 -23.86
CA ARG A 90 67.79 38.51 -24.18
C ARG A 90 66.88 38.47 -22.96
N LEU A 91 67.42 38.35 -21.73
CA LEU A 91 66.59 38.29 -20.49
C LEU A 91 65.88 39.60 -20.22
N LYS A 92 66.41 40.74 -20.65
CA LYS A 92 65.75 42.03 -20.42
C LYS A 92 64.45 42.23 -21.22
N THR A 93 64.20 41.47 -22.28
CA THR A 93 63.05 41.55 -23.12
C THR A 93 62.01 40.46 -22.85
N HIS A 94 62.38 39.38 -22.12
CA HIS A 94 61.61 38.19 -21.94
C HIS A 94 61.53 37.76 -20.45
N ALA A 95 61.63 38.72 -19.51
CA ALA A 95 61.46 38.38 -18.10
C ALA A 95 60.06 37.97 -17.77
N GLY A 96 59.89 36.74 -17.21
CA GLY A 96 58.62 36.16 -16.86
C GLY A 96 58.56 34.68 -17.17
N ILE A 97 57.43 34.05 -16.90
CA ILE A 97 57.14 32.65 -17.16
C ILE A 97 56.23 32.52 -18.37
N GLN A 98 56.42 31.53 -19.20
CA GLN A 98 55.51 31.15 -20.26
C GLN A 98 54.40 30.28 -19.65
N VAL A 99 53.16 30.71 -19.84
CA VAL A 99 51.96 29.96 -19.50
C VAL A 99 51.38 29.25 -20.74
N GLU A 100 50.42 28.39 -20.57
CA GLU A 100 49.81 27.61 -21.64
C GLU A 100 50.79 26.67 -22.41
N TYR A 101 51.80 26.21 -21.76
CA TYR A 101 52.63 25.23 -22.41
C TYR A 101 51.94 23.87 -22.48
N LYS A 102 51.87 23.27 -23.67
CA LYS A 102 51.28 21.95 -23.93
C LYS A 102 52.38 20.90 -24.05
N PRO A 103 52.90 20.42 -22.93
CA PRO A 103 53.93 19.43 -22.96
C PRO A 103 53.41 18.10 -23.45
N GLY A 104 54.24 17.42 -24.20
CA GLY A 104 53.94 16.05 -24.65
C GLY A 104 52.72 15.82 -25.53
N SER A 105 51.91 16.86 -25.74
CA SER A 105 50.67 16.74 -26.56
C SER A 105 50.91 16.21 -27.97
N TRP A 106 52.08 16.40 -28.48
CA TRP A 106 52.51 16.00 -29.82
C TRP A 106 53.39 14.73 -29.84
N ARG A 107 53.73 14.17 -28.69
CA ARG A 107 54.62 13.01 -28.58
C ARG A 107 54.16 11.90 -27.63
N GLY A 108 53.07 12.10 -26.90
CA GLY A 108 52.51 11.10 -25.97
C GLY A 108 53.42 10.79 -24.80
N ASP A 109 53.81 11.76 -24.02
CA ASP A 109 54.62 11.58 -22.82
C ASP A 109 53.90 10.84 -21.69
N GLY A 110 54.58 10.70 -20.56
CA GLY A 110 54.03 9.96 -19.42
C GLY A 110 52.79 10.65 -18.82
N LEU A 111 52.78 12.00 -18.77
CA LEU A 111 51.66 12.74 -18.22
C LEU A 111 50.40 12.65 -19.11
N ALA A 112 50.60 12.76 -20.45
CA ALA A 112 49.51 12.58 -21.42
C ALA A 112 48.91 11.17 -21.42
N ARG A 113 49.63 10.17 -20.95
CA ARG A 113 49.12 8.79 -20.79
C ARG A 113 48.23 8.65 -19.55
N LEU A 114 48.54 9.41 -18.52
CA LEU A 114 47.78 9.39 -17.26
C LEU A 114 46.54 10.29 -17.33
N TYR A 115 46.71 11.47 -17.92
CA TYR A 115 45.66 12.48 -17.91
C TYR A 115 45.50 13.12 -19.30
N ASN A 116 44.40 12.87 -19.98
CA ASN A 116 44.11 13.39 -21.28
C ASN A 116 42.58 13.44 -21.57
N ASP A 117 42.24 13.67 -22.84
CA ASP A 117 40.87 13.70 -23.34
C ASP A 117 40.22 12.30 -23.56
N GLY A 118 40.72 11.26 -22.90
CA GLY A 118 40.24 9.88 -23.08
C GLY A 118 40.78 9.22 -24.37
N LYS A 119 41.56 9.92 -25.16
CA LYS A 119 42.19 9.36 -26.37
C LYS A 119 43.44 8.58 -25.99
N ASN A 120 43.53 7.36 -26.46
CA ASN A 120 44.71 6.51 -26.26
C ASN A 120 45.82 6.98 -27.20
N TYR A 121 46.72 7.80 -26.71
CA TYR A 121 47.96 8.18 -27.44
C TYR A 121 48.91 6.99 -27.47
N ALA A 122 48.63 6.01 -28.37
CA ALA A 122 49.46 4.85 -28.51
C ALA A 122 50.91 5.27 -28.87
N ALA A 123 51.87 4.60 -28.25
CA ALA A 123 53.27 4.71 -28.64
C ALA A 123 53.39 4.53 -30.18
N GLY A 124 53.70 5.59 -30.91
CA GLY A 124 53.85 5.57 -32.36
C GLY A 124 53.08 6.60 -33.15
N VAL A 125 52.15 7.37 -32.58
CA VAL A 125 51.58 8.53 -33.25
C VAL A 125 52.52 9.73 -33.11
N ALA A 126 53.74 9.53 -33.56
CA ALA A 126 54.69 10.57 -33.80
C ALA A 126 54.20 11.41 -34.99
N LYS A 127 54.13 12.72 -34.84
CA LYS A 127 53.95 13.71 -35.89
C LYS A 127 52.55 13.88 -36.45
N ASN A 128 51.51 14.07 -35.60
CA ASN A 128 50.44 14.89 -36.06
C ASN A 128 50.55 16.29 -35.42
N PRO A 129 51.06 17.28 -36.16
CA PRO A 129 51.11 18.64 -35.62
C PRO A 129 49.71 19.27 -35.40
N ASN A 130 48.65 18.55 -35.80
CA ASN A 130 47.28 18.95 -35.68
C ASN A 130 46.53 18.28 -34.51
N ILE A 131 47.17 17.55 -33.61
CA ILE A 131 46.53 17.14 -32.37
C ILE A 131 46.54 18.35 -31.45
N THR A 132 45.59 19.22 -31.69
CA THR A 132 45.13 20.23 -30.72
C THR A 132 44.26 19.51 -29.70
N SER A 133 44.82 18.67 -28.84
CA SER A 133 44.13 18.19 -27.69
C SER A 133 43.86 19.39 -26.77
N SER A 134 42.59 19.74 -26.61
CA SER A 134 42.16 20.80 -25.69
C SER A 134 42.18 20.29 -24.25
N GLU A 135 42.40 19.01 -24.04
CA GLU A 135 42.18 18.31 -22.78
C GLU A 135 43.48 17.64 -22.29
N LEU A 136 44.56 18.39 -22.22
CA LEU A 136 45.81 17.96 -21.60
C LEU A 136 46.14 18.91 -20.42
N PRO A 137 46.80 18.38 -19.36
CA PRO A 137 47.34 19.28 -18.34
C PRO A 137 48.29 20.30 -18.96
N LEU A 138 48.00 21.56 -18.81
CA LEU A 138 48.83 22.63 -19.32
C LEU A 138 49.94 22.97 -18.33
N GLY A 139 51.11 23.23 -18.82
CA GLY A 139 52.26 23.57 -18.00
C GLY A 139 52.60 25.06 -17.96
N ILE A 140 53.33 25.43 -16.94
CA ILE A 140 54.13 26.68 -16.89
C ILE A 140 55.59 26.28 -17.18
N THR A 141 56.22 26.98 -18.09
CA THR A 141 57.59 26.66 -18.51
C THR A 141 58.52 27.86 -18.36
N ASN A 142 59.85 27.58 -18.32
CA ASN A 142 60.85 28.56 -18.47
C ASN A 142 60.95 29.08 -19.91
N LEU A 143 61.43 30.29 -20.10
CA LEU A 143 61.55 30.91 -21.43
C LEU A 143 62.87 30.70 -22.10
N GLN A 144 63.88 30.28 -21.35
CA GLN A 144 65.28 30.29 -21.81
C GLN A 144 66.07 29.20 -21.16
N ASP A 145 67.00 28.63 -21.96
CA ASP A 145 68.00 27.71 -21.46
C ASP A 145 68.85 28.35 -20.37
N SER A 146 69.20 27.56 -19.37
CA SER A 146 70.11 28.00 -18.25
C SER A 146 69.55 29.11 -17.38
N SER A 147 68.24 29.37 -17.42
CA SER A 147 67.59 30.31 -16.54
C SER A 147 66.75 29.60 -15.45
N THR A 148 66.59 30.27 -14.34
CA THR A 148 65.73 29.85 -13.25
C THR A 148 64.55 30.80 -13.16
N HIS A 149 63.30 30.23 -13.21
CA HIS A 149 62.08 30.94 -13.03
C HIS A 149 61.44 30.49 -11.73
N GLN A 150 61.13 31.44 -10.87
CA GLN A 150 60.45 31.15 -9.61
C GLN A 150 59.17 31.98 -9.52
N PHE A 151 58.13 31.39 -8.96
CA PHE A 151 56.86 32.06 -8.66
C PHE A 151 56.20 31.42 -7.44
N LYS A 152 55.34 32.18 -6.78
CA LYS A 152 54.46 31.68 -5.75
C LYS A 152 53.10 31.30 -6.35
N ILE A 153 52.56 30.15 -5.95
CA ILE A 153 51.19 29.74 -6.24
C ILE A 153 50.36 29.70 -4.97
N ASP A 154 49.09 30.08 -5.06
CA ASP A 154 48.08 29.97 -4.01
C ASP A 154 46.77 29.53 -4.65
N CYS A 155 46.20 28.39 -4.21
CA CYS A 155 45.06 27.74 -4.85
C CYS A 155 43.88 27.60 -3.89
N GLN A 156 42.69 27.55 -4.45
CA GLN A 156 41.42 27.37 -3.76
C GLN A 156 40.52 26.48 -4.62
N ALA A 157 39.72 25.62 -4.00
CA ALA A 157 38.72 24.82 -4.67
C ALA A 157 37.32 25.40 -4.45
N TYR A 158 36.46 25.24 -5.45
CA TYR A 158 35.10 25.75 -5.43
C TYR A 158 34.12 24.78 -6.01
N ILE A 159 32.91 24.79 -5.46
CA ILE A 159 31.68 24.25 -6.10
C ILE A 159 30.86 25.47 -6.57
N VAL A 160 30.36 25.36 -7.81
CA VAL A 160 29.56 26.41 -8.45
C VAL A 160 28.21 25.82 -8.84
N THR A 161 27.14 26.44 -8.34
CA THR A 161 25.78 26.03 -8.77
C THR A 161 25.43 26.76 -10.07
N SER A 162 25.18 26.00 -11.12
CA SER A 162 24.81 26.52 -12.45
C SER A 162 24.14 25.43 -13.29
N PRO A 163 23.04 25.73 -14.00
CA PRO A 163 22.37 24.78 -14.89
C PRO A 163 23.19 24.43 -16.14
N THR A 164 24.26 25.16 -16.41
CA THR A 164 25.15 24.94 -17.54
C THR A 164 26.60 25.16 -17.12
N GLN A 165 27.54 24.62 -17.87
CA GLN A 165 28.96 24.79 -17.57
C GLN A 165 29.30 26.29 -17.40
N PRO A 166 29.82 26.71 -16.23
CA PRO A 166 30.23 28.10 -16.00
C PRO A 166 31.42 28.46 -16.90
N ARG A 167 31.40 29.66 -17.44
CA ARG A 167 32.62 30.16 -18.14
C ARG A 167 33.65 30.67 -17.13
N LYS A 168 34.91 30.42 -17.36
CA LYS A 168 36.00 30.86 -16.48
C LYS A 168 36.01 32.36 -16.22
N ALA A 169 35.67 33.15 -17.25
CA ALA A 169 35.59 34.60 -17.12
C ALA A 169 34.52 35.07 -16.13
N ASP A 170 33.50 34.28 -15.90
CA ASP A 170 32.38 34.63 -15.03
C ASP A 170 32.58 34.11 -13.58
N LEU A 171 33.56 33.21 -13.36
CA LEU A 171 33.76 32.54 -12.08
C LEU A 171 34.23 33.49 -10.98
N GLU A 172 35.04 34.51 -11.30
CA GLU A 172 35.57 35.44 -10.28
C GLU A 172 34.45 36.18 -9.55
N GLU A 173 33.43 36.63 -10.28
CA GLU A 173 32.32 37.43 -9.78
C GLU A 173 31.07 36.56 -9.47
N SER A 174 31.13 35.23 -9.66
CA SER A 174 29.96 34.36 -9.48
C SER A 174 29.48 34.38 -8.00
N PRO A 175 28.21 34.74 -7.75
CA PRO A 175 27.66 34.74 -6.40
C PRO A 175 27.31 33.30 -5.93
N ASN A 176 27.27 32.35 -6.87
CA ASN A 176 26.84 30.98 -6.62
C ASN A 176 28.02 30.03 -6.39
N LYS A 177 29.22 30.56 -6.14
CA LYS A 177 30.37 29.73 -5.82
C LYS A 177 30.56 29.61 -4.31
N ILE A 178 30.88 28.44 -3.86
CA ILE A 178 31.21 28.11 -2.47
C ILE A 178 32.64 27.62 -2.45
N GLU A 179 33.51 28.23 -1.64
CA GLU A 179 34.87 27.71 -1.39
C GLU A 179 34.74 26.43 -0.56
N VAL A 180 35.36 25.37 -1.05
CA VAL A 180 35.38 24.09 -0.37
C VAL A 180 36.78 23.68 0.04
N PRO A 181 36.94 22.87 1.08
CA PRO A 181 38.23 22.35 1.49
C PRO A 181 38.89 21.58 0.34
N MET A 182 40.12 21.80 0.09
CA MET A 182 40.95 21.01 -0.80
C MET A 182 41.90 20.10 -0.01
N GLU A 183 42.15 18.91 -0.50
CA GLU A 183 43.08 17.96 0.11
C GLU A 183 44.55 18.41 -0.02
N GLY A 184 44.84 19.03 -1.13
CA GLY A 184 46.18 19.57 -1.39
C GLY A 184 46.40 19.87 -2.88
N MET A 185 47.66 20.09 -3.21
CA MET A 185 48.08 20.41 -4.56
C MET A 185 48.76 19.21 -5.23
N VAL A 186 48.50 19.08 -6.52
CA VAL A 186 49.20 18.15 -7.40
C VAL A 186 50.27 18.88 -8.20
N PHE A 187 51.36 18.25 -8.34
CA PHE A 187 52.55 18.75 -8.99
C PHE A 187 53.12 17.67 -9.89
N ALA A 188 53.26 17.95 -11.16
CA ALA A 188 53.74 17.00 -12.13
C ALA A 188 54.75 17.62 -13.09
N ASP A 189 55.74 16.83 -13.50
CA ASP A 189 56.62 17.20 -14.58
C ASP A 189 55.82 17.12 -15.90
N ALA A 190 55.52 18.27 -16.45
CA ALA A 190 54.71 18.35 -17.66
C ALA A 190 55.49 18.15 -18.95
N GLU A 191 56.78 18.39 -18.92
CA GLU A 191 57.72 17.93 -19.95
C GLU A 191 58.85 17.19 -19.29
N ALA A 192 59.10 15.97 -19.73
CA ALA A 192 60.17 15.18 -19.15
C ALA A 192 61.51 15.92 -19.18
N SER A 193 61.96 16.26 -18.01
CA SER A 193 63.24 16.93 -17.85
C SER A 193 64.39 16.05 -18.41
N ASN A 194 65.31 16.64 -19.09
CA ASN A 194 66.44 15.94 -19.72
C ASN A 194 67.69 15.97 -18.88
N TRP A 195 68.39 14.83 -18.87
CA TRP A 195 69.74 14.81 -18.33
C TRP A 195 70.75 15.41 -19.34
N SER A 196 71.33 16.55 -18.97
CA SER A 196 72.36 17.18 -19.79
C SER A 196 73.76 16.80 -19.33
N THR A 197 74.60 16.26 -20.25
CA THR A 197 76.00 15.97 -19.98
C THR A 197 76.88 17.21 -20.18
N ARG A 198 76.33 18.31 -20.73
CA ARG A 198 77.12 19.53 -21.10
C ARG A 198 76.54 20.84 -20.64
N GLY A 199 75.44 20.84 -19.94
CA GLY A 199 74.72 22.02 -19.48
C GLY A 199 74.15 21.88 -18.07
N PRO A 200 73.43 22.88 -17.56
CA PRO A 200 72.82 22.78 -16.28
C PRO A 200 71.72 21.70 -16.34
N GLN A 201 71.57 20.96 -15.22
CA GLN A 201 70.56 19.96 -15.07
C GLN A 201 69.15 20.58 -15.04
N GLU A 202 68.26 20.03 -15.76
CA GLU A 202 66.85 20.43 -15.67
C GLU A 202 66.23 19.92 -14.36
N TYR A 203 65.46 20.74 -13.68
CA TYR A 203 64.68 20.35 -12.53
C TYR A 203 63.50 21.27 -12.32
N ILE A 204 62.51 20.73 -11.62
CA ILE A 204 61.36 21.43 -11.11
C ILE A 204 61.33 21.24 -9.62
N SER A 205 61.07 22.30 -8.86
CA SER A 205 60.96 22.20 -7.42
C SER A 205 59.75 22.97 -6.86
N VAL A 206 59.27 22.46 -5.74
CA VAL A 206 58.16 23.10 -4.98
C VAL A 206 58.53 23.15 -3.50
N ALA A 207 58.45 24.36 -2.93
CA ALA A 207 58.54 24.58 -1.51
C ALA A 207 57.14 24.93 -0.97
N PRO A 208 56.33 23.92 -0.55
CA PRO A 208 54.98 24.12 -0.13
C PRO A 208 54.88 24.83 1.22
N GLU A 209 53.80 25.55 1.43
CA GLU A 209 53.40 26.14 2.70
C GLU A 209 52.22 25.37 3.28
N PRO A 210 52.21 24.96 4.56
CA PRO A 210 51.09 24.26 5.17
C PRO A 210 49.82 25.13 5.12
N SER A 211 48.69 24.53 4.78
CA SER A 211 47.38 25.21 4.81
C SER A 211 47.00 25.66 6.20
N ASN A 212 47.39 24.90 7.21
CA ASN A 212 47.14 25.22 8.61
C ASN A 212 48.43 25.44 9.37
N PRO A 213 48.59 26.59 10.09
CA PRO A 213 49.75 26.84 10.89
C PRO A 213 49.99 25.74 11.93
N GLY A 214 51.25 25.27 12.00
CA GLY A 214 51.67 24.24 12.95
C GLY A 214 51.42 22.79 12.48
N GLN A 215 50.83 22.58 11.33
CA GLN A 215 50.76 21.27 10.68
C GLN A 215 51.90 21.11 9.66
N SER A 216 52.27 19.88 9.38
CA SER A 216 53.29 19.57 8.36
C SER A 216 52.60 19.12 7.08
N VAL A 217 53.25 19.41 5.96
CA VAL A 217 52.89 18.85 4.66
C VAL A 217 53.42 17.45 4.54
N SER A 218 52.73 16.61 3.77
CA SER A 218 53.18 15.29 3.39
C SER A 218 53.26 15.17 1.87
N TYR A 219 54.22 14.39 1.39
CA TYR A 219 54.50 14.22 -0.04
C TYR A 219 54.20 12.79 -0.45
N TYR A 220 53.29 12.64 -1.38
CA TYR A 220 52.86 11.34 -1.89
C TYR A 220 53.14 11.22 -3.38
N LEU A 221 53.62 10.05 -3.81
CA LEU A 221 53.59 9.66 -5.23
C LEU A 221 52.19 9.12 -5.55
N LEU A 222 51.42 9.86 -6.33
CA LEU A 222 50.15 9.35 -6.84
C LEU A 222 50.38 8.32 -7.96
N GLU A 223 51.13 8.74 -8.97
CA GLU A 223 51.33 7.94 -10.16
C GLU A 223 52.69 8.23 -10.80
N SER A 224 53.17 7.29 -11.57
CA SER A 224 54.31 7.46 -12.42
C SER A 224 54.14 6.67 -13.71
N ALA A 225 54.27 7.31 -14.83
CA ALA A 225 54.21 6.69 -16.14
C ALA A 225 55.56 6.84 -16.88
N ARG A 226 55.98 5.74 -17.51
CA ARG A 226 57.18 5.69 -18.32
C ARG A 226 56.84 5.18 -19.72
N VAL A 227 57.39 5.80 -20.72
CA VAL A 227 57.27 5.34 -22.10
C VAL A 227 58.06 4.08 -22.31
N THR A 228 57.58 3.14 -23.11
CA THR A 228 58.29 1.90 -23.45
C THR A 228 59.66 2.22 -24.10
N GLY A 229 60.70 1.64 -23.56
CA GLY A 229 62.09 1.86 -24.04
C GLY A 229 62.84 3.00 -23.34
N CYS A 230 62.19 3.75 -22.47
CA CYS A 230 62.81 4.75 -21.63
C CYS A 230 63.48 4.10 -20.41
N THR A 231 64.82 4.35 -20.21
CA THR A 231 65.56 3.82 -19.07
C THR A 231 65.89 4.88 -18.02
N THR A 232 65.59 6.15 -18.31
CA THR A 232 65.78 7.24 -17.38
C THR A 232 64.87 7.09 -16.16
N ASN A 233 65.39 7.30 -14.98
CA ASN A 233 64.58 7.32 -13.76
C ASN A 233 64.09 8.71 -13.47
N SER A 234 62.92 8.80 -12.86
CA SER A 234 62.37 10.00 -12.22
C SER A 234 62.80 9.97 -10.76
N TRP A 235 63.53 10.99 -10.36
CA TRP A 235 63.97 11.18 -8.98
C TRP A 235 63.30 12.38 -8.35
N VAL A 236 62.92 12.24 -7.09
CA VAL A 236 62.51 13.34 -6.26
C VAL A 236 63.42 13.46 -5.04
N GLY A 237 63.91 14.66 -4.78
CA GLY A 237 64.72 14.99 -3.60
C GLY A 237 63.87 15.83 -2.61
N LEU A 238 63.86 15.43 -1.35
CA LEU A 238 63.44 16.30 -0.28
C LEU A 238 64.63 17.13 0.18
N THR A 239 64.68 18.39 -0.21
CA THR A 239 65.84 19.25 -0.10
C THR A 239 65.45 20.69 0.30
N ASN A 240 66.44 21.48 0.58
CA ASN A 240 66.25 22.91 0.87
C ASN A 240 66.21 23.72 -0.43
N ILE A 241 65.11 24.46 -0.60
CA ILE A 241 64.87 25.31 -1.75
C ILE A 241 64.98 26.77 -1.33
N SER A 242 65.79 27.55 -2.03
CA SER A 242 65.91 28.95 -1.83
C SER A 242 64.73 29.68 -2.48
N THR A 243 63.94 30.39 -1.69
CA THR A 243 62.75 31.08 -2.19
C THR A 243 62.89 32.60 -1.90
N ALA A 244 61.96 33.39 -2.44
CA ALA A 244 61.81 34.78 -2.12
C ALA A 244 61.62 35.06 -0.63
N ALA A 245 60.94 34.14 0.05
CA ALA A 245 60.64 34.20 1.47
C ALA A 245 61.74 33.49 2.34
N GLY A 246 62.85 33.19 1.78
CA GLY A 246 63.92 32.47 2.46
C GLY A 246 64.06 31.02 2.04
N THR A 247 64.96 30.28 2.68
CA THR A 247 65.13 28.87 2.43
C THR A 247 64.03 28.04 3.10
N LYS A 248 63.37 27.19 2.33
CA LYS A 248 62.25 26.35 2.78
C LYS A 248 62.51 24.90 2.40
N ASN A 249 62.04 23.96 3.19
CA ASN A 249 62.02 22.56 2.80
C ASN A 249 61.04 22.34 1.68
N GLY A 250 61.42 21.56 0.68
CA GLY A 250 60.54 21.25 -0.44
C GLY A 250 60.99 20.01 -1.18
N LEU A 251 60.32 19.71 -2.27
CA LEU A 251 60.66 18.63 -3.16
C LEU A 251 61.23 19.17 -4.47
N LYS A 252 62.17 18.40 -5.04
CA LYS A 252 62.80 18.69 -6.31
C LYS A 252 62.72 17.47 -7.20
N LEU A 253 62.05 17.61 -8.34
CA LEU A 253 61.97 16.57 -9.37
C LEU A 253 63.14 16.74 -10.36
N ARG A 254 63.80 15.67 -10.66
CA ARG A 254 64.85 15.66 -11.68
C ARG A 254 65.02 14.24 -12.31
N PRO A 255 65.43 14.16 -13.57
CA PRO A 255 65.84 12.94 -14.16
C PRO A 255 67.27 12.49 -13.72
N ASP A 256 67.58 11.25 -13.99
CA ASP A 256 68.96 10.78 -14.04
C ASP A 256 69.40 10.49 -15.47
N ALA A 257 70.68 10.05 -15.60
CA ALA A 257 71.22 9.61 -16.90
C ALA A 257 70.51 8.37 -17.38
N GLY A 258 69.99 8.38 -18.61
CA GLY A 258 69.30 7.25 -19.21
C GLY A 258 68.91 7.52 -20.68
N GLU A 259 68.25 6.53 -21.29
CA GLU A 259 67.86 6.59 -22.69
C GLU A 259 66.45 7.06 -22.91
N CYS A 260 65.99 8.19 -22.38
CA CYS A 260 64.74 8.84 -22.77
C CYS A 260 65.04 10.14 -23.54
N SER A 261 66.10 10.11 -24.35
CA SER A 261 66.53 11.30 -25.07
C SER A 261 65.58 11.66 -26.21
N TYR A 262 65.66 12.90 -26.64
CA TYR A 262 64.99 13.48 -27.84
C TYR A 262 65.09 12.62 -29.11
N GLN A 263 66.03 11.73 -29.20
CA GLN A 263 66.25 10.87 -30.37
C GLN A 263 65.41 9.58 -30.36
N ILE A 264 64.87 9.17 -29.23
CA ILE A 264 63.95 8.03 -29.14
C ILE A 264 62.56 8.51 -29.56
N ARG A 265 62.09 8.14 -30.70
CA ARG A 265 60.90 8.62 -31.38
C ARG A 265 59.56 8.37 -30.65
N ASN A 266 59.58 7.81 -29.47
CA ASN A 266 58.38 7.32 -28.78
C ASN A 266 58.05 8.02 -27.46
N GLY A 267 58.44 9.24 -27.29
CA GLY A 267 58.11 10.03 -26.13
C GLY A 267 59.30 10.35 -25.25
N TYR A 268 59.10 11.30 -24.39
CA TYR A 268 60.07 11.79 -23.42
C TYR A 268 59.95 11.05 -22.10
N GLY A 269 60.85 11.26 -21.22
CA GLY A 269 61.07 10.58 -19.96
C GLY A 269 59.86 10.20 -19.10
N PRO A 270 60.11 9.66 -17.93
CA PRO A 270 59.04 9.37 -17.00
C PRO A 270 58.39 10.62 -16.46
N SER A 271 57.07 10.66 -16.40
CA SER A 271 56.34 11.65 -15.64
C SER A 271 55.92 11.08 -14.31
N SER A 272 56.09 11.83 -13.26
CA SER A 272 55.65 11.49 -11.91
C SER A 272 54.70 12.58 -11.41
N VAL A 273 53.58 12.10 -10.86
CA VAL A 273 52.54 12.96 -10.32
C VAL A 273 52.65 12.92 -8.80
N MET A 274 53.05 14.04 -8.22
CA MET A 274 53.27 14.21 -6.81
C MET A 274 52.08 14.95 -6.19
N PHE A 275 51.58 14.43 -5.08
CA PHE A 275 50.57 15.06 -4.28
C PHE A 275 51.20 15.63 -3.00
N ILE A 276 50.91 16.85 -2.72
CA ILE A 276 51.31 17.57 -1.52
C ILE A 276 50.09 17.81 -0.67
N SER A 277 49.90 16.96 0.33
CA SER A 277 48.72 17.07 1.22
C SER A 277 48.90 18.23 2.21
N ASN A 278 47.78 18.77 2.68
CA ASN A 278 47.73 19.89 3.62
C ASN A 278 48.50 21.12 3.12
N SER A 279 48.49 21.40 1.82
CA SER A 279 49.08 22.57 1.24
C SER A 279 48.20 23.15 0.14
N LYS A 280 47.94 24.42 0.19
CA LYS A 280 47.25 25.19 -0.86
C LYS A 280 48.15 26.27 -1.50
N SER A 281 49.33 26.47 -0.98
CA SER A 281 50.27 27.44 -1.52
C SER A 281 51.71 26.96 -1.44
N GLY A 282 52.60 27.61 -2.21
CA GLY A 282 54.00 27.30 -2.21
C GLY A 282 54.76 28.06 -3.28
N TYR A 283 56.10 28.00 -3.19
CA TYR A 283 57.00 28.50 -4.24
C TYR A 283 57.34 27.40 -5.19
N VAL A 284 57.15 27.66 -6.48
CA VAL A 284 57.56 26.78 -7.57
C VAL A 284 58.76 27.34 -8.27
N GLU A 285 59.77 26.51 -8.60
CA GLU A 285 60.96 26.88 -9.33
C GLU A 285 61.14 25.94 -10.50
N ILE A 286 61.37 26.50 -11.66
CA ILE A 286 61.71 25.78 -12.89
C ILE A 286 63.11 26.19 -13.33
N HIS A 287 63.99 25.21 -13.43
CA HIS A 287 65.35 25.39 -13.92
C HIS A 287 65.56 24.56 -15.16
N GLY A 288 66.07 25.14 -16.22
CA GLY A 288 66.12 24.42 -17.43
C GLY A 288 67.33 24.60 -18.33
N GLY A 289 67.69 23.55 -18.98
CA GLY A 289 68.50 23.52 -20.16
C GLY A 289 67.69 23.48 -21.46
N GLY A 290 66.38 23.60 -21.38
CA GLY A 290 65.42 23.55 -22.47
C GLY A 290 64.05 24.03 -22.01
N ASN A 291 63.02 23.39 -22.41
CA ASN A 291 61.63 23.75 -22.02
C ASN A 291 61.15 22.85 -20.89
N SER A 292 61.71 23.02 -19.69
CA SER A 292 61.17 22.35 -18.51
C SER A 292 59.84 22.96 -18.13
N ALA A 293 58.83 22.14 -17.88
CA ALA A 293 57.48 22.60 -17.59
C ALA A 293 56.83 21.86 -16.39
N VAL A 294 56.06 22.60 -15.60
CA VAL A 294 55.30 22.06 -14.48
C VAL A 294 53.82 22.17 -14.76
N ALA A 295 53.10 21.07 -14.61
CA ALA A 295 51.65 21.07 -14.51
C ALA A 295 51.22 21.07 -13.03
N LEU A 296 50.20 21.84 -12.73
CA LEU A 296 49.66 22.03 -11.39
C LEU A 296 48.17 21.70 -11.36
N GLY A 297 47.75 21.08 -10.31
CA GLY A 297 46.35 20.75 -10.08
C GLY A 297 45.97 20.81 -8.61
N VAL A 298 44.74 20.74 -8.33
CA VAL A 298 44.13 20.70 -7.01
C VAL A 298 43.36 19.43 -6.83
N VAL A 299 43.43 18.80 -5.66
CA VAL A 299 42.65 17.60 -5.32
C VAL A 299 41.54 17.96 -4.37
N SER A 300 40.34 17.58 -4.74
CA SER A 300 39.17 17.62 -3.88
C SER A 300 38.31 16.37 -4.13
N TYR A 301 37.78 15.80 -3.06
CA TYR A 301 36.88 14.64 -3.09
C TYR A 301 35.49 15.11 -2.73
N ILE A 302 34.52 14.65 -3.50
CA ILE A 302 33.09 14.97 -3.32
C ILE A 302 32.33 13.67 -3.41
N ASP A 303 31.53 13.45 -2.44
CA ASP A 303 30.55 12.39 -2.34
C ASP A 303 29.16 12.98 -2.55
N LEU A 304 28.29 12.34 -3.31
CA LEU A 304 26.96 12.82 -3.72
C LEU A 304 25.88 11.80 -3.41
N GLY A 305 24.75 12.26 -2.89
CA GLY A 305 23.55 11.43 -2.82
C GLY A 305 22.89 11.27 -4.18
N ASP A 306 22.38 10.09 -4.44
CA ASP A 306 21.86 9.59 -5.71
C ASP A 306 20.33 9.47 -5.78
N ALA A 307 19.60 9.89 -4.72
CA ALA A 307 18.14 9.98 -4.76
C ALA A 307 17.65 10.78 -5.97
N PRO A 308 16.45 10.53 -6.48
CA PRO A 308 15.88 11.21 -7.64
C PRO A 308 16.03 12.73 -7.59
N GLU A 309 16.19 13.37 -8.74
CA GLU A 309 16.45 14.80 -8.89
C GLU A 309 15.45 15.70 -8.10
N THR A 310 14.22 15.24 -7.89
CA THR A 310 13.21 15.97 -7.13
C THR A 310 13.61 16.21 -5.67
N TYR A 311 14.44 15.33 -5.08
CA TYR A 311 14.96 15.49 -3.71
C TYR A 311 16.10 16.49 -3.59
N GLY A 312 16.49 17.09 -4.71
CA GLY A 312 17.56 18.08 -4.78
C GLY A 312 18.95 17.46 -4.57
N THR A 313 19.95 18.17 -5.06
CA THR A 313 21.33 17.73 -4.95
C THR A 313 21.84 17.89 -3.53
N ALA A 314 22.38 16.82 -2.97
CA ALA A 314 23.11 16.79 -1.73
C ALA A 314 24.51 16.24 -1.97
N GLY A 315 25.51 16.80 -1.33
CA GLY A 315 26.86 16.28 -1.41
C GLY A 315 27.69 16.68 -0.22
N SER A 316 28.83 16.07 -0.09
CA SER A 316 29.77 16.32 0.97
C SER A 316 31.19 16.35 0.42
N VAL A 317 31.98 17.35 0.74
CA VAL A 317 33.41 17.27 0.54
C VAL A 317 33.99 16.40 1.65
N PHE A 318 34.81 15.46 1.32
CA PHE A 318 35.44 14.62 2.32
C PHE A 318 36.96 14.58 2.21
N GLN A 319 37.61 14.12 3.27
CA GLN A 319 39.05 13.96 3.33
C GLN A 319 39.37 12.48 3.47
N PRO A 320 39.90 11.84 2.41
CA PRO A 320 40.31 10.47 2.51
C PRO A 320 41.55 10.32 3.39
N SER A 321 41.70 9.21 4.02
CA SER A 321 42.97 8.78 4.54
C SER A 321 43.84 8.21 3.41
N TRP A 322 45.12 8.49 3.46
CA TRP A 322 46.06 8.06 2.43
C TRP A 322 46.87 6.83 2.88
N SER A 323 47.11 5.91 1.98
CA SER A 323 48.02 4.78 2.20
C SER A 323 48.99 4.60 1.01
N GLY A 324 50.21 4.22 1.28
CA GLY A 324 51.25 4.12 0.25
C GLY A 324 51.78 5.47 -0.23
N GLY A 325 52.67 5.46 -1.18
CA GLY A 325 53.22 6.63 -1.87
C GLY A 325 54.00 7.66 -1.04
N LEU A 326 54.01 7.54 0.27
CA LEU A 326 54.60 8.55 1.18
C LEU A 326 56.13 8.53 1.11
N LEU A 327 56.75 9.73 0.99
CA LEU A 327 58.18 9.92 0.88
C LEU A 327 58.89 10.07 2.22
N SER A 328 58.36 9.64 3.32
CA SER A 328 58.94 9.92 4.67
C SER A 328 59.70 8.73 5.28
N GLY A 329 59.83 7.65 4.59
CA GLY A 329 60.65 6.52 5.04
C GLY A 329 60.13 5.71 6.24
N ARG A 330 58.87 5.91 6.68
CA ARG A 330 58.28 5.18 7.80
C ARG A 330 57.03 4.37 7.37
N GLY A 331 57.09 3.07 7.60
CA GLY A 331 56.00 2.16 7.38
C GLY A 331 56.10 1.30 6.13
N PRO A 332 55.36 0.19 6.04
CA PRO A 332 55.55 -0.83 4.99
C PRO A 332 55.17 -0.39 3.57
N SER A 333 54.34 0.69 3.45
CA SER A 333 53.92 1.23 2.16
C SER A 333 54.63 2.53 1.78
N ASN A 334 55.60 2.96 2.54
CA ASN A 334 56.37 4.19 2.28
C ASN A 334 57.48 3.92 1.28
N ILE A 335 57.85 4.92 0.51
CA ILE A 335 58.98 4.88 -0.40
C ILE A 335 60.25 5.18 0.42
N PRO A 336 61.20 4.24 0.51
CA PRO A 336 62.45 4.50 1.25
C PRO A 336 63.37 5.40 0.45
N PRO A 337 64.17 6.24 1.12
CA PRO A 337 65.23 7.00 0.46
C PRO A 337 66.31 6.08 -0.10
N GLN A 338 66.94 6.53 -1.17
CA GLN A 338 68.03 5.85 -1.85
C GLN A 338 69.18 6.81 -2.12
N THR A 339 70.29 6.28 -2.60
CA THR A 339 71.39 7.12 -3.11
C THR A 339 70.89 7.90 -4.32
N GLY A 340 70.84 9.19 -4.27
CA GLY A 340 70.35 10.06 -5.32
C GLY A 340 71.26 10.10 -6.56
N PRO A 341 70.73 10.73 -7.62
CA PRO A 341 71.49 10.88 -8.86
C PRO A 341 72.68 11.85 -8.73
N ASP A 342 72.66 12.70 -7.70
CA ASP A 342 73.68 13.65 -7.43
C ASP A 342 74.01 13.67 -5.93
N GLN A 343 75.15 13.06 -5.57
CA GLN A 343 75.64 12.98 -4.18
C GLN A 343 76.08 14.29 -3.59
N ALA A 344 76.31 15.30 -4.42
CA ALA A 344 76.74 16.64 -3.99
C ALA A 344 75.57 17.48 -3.43
N GLU A 345 74.27 17.11 -3.70
CA GLU A 345 73.13 17.82 -3.22
C GLU A 345 72.61 17.18 -1.93
N ALA A 346 72.60 17.95 -0.86
CA ALA A 346 72.08 17.50 0.44
C ALA A 346 70.58 17.29 0.40
N GLY A 347 70.13 16.13 0.87
CA GLY A 347 68.72 15.79 0.94
C GLY A 347 68.47 14.28 0.94
N LEU A 348 67.19 13.89 1.00
CA LEU A 348 66.73 12.51 0.87
C LEU A 348 66.20 12.32 -0.55
N TRP A 349 66.77 11.38 -1.28
CA TRP A 349 66.42 11.12 -2.66
C TRP A 349 65.62 9.83 -2.81
N TYR A 350 64.64 9.83 -3.68
CA TYR A 350 63.73 8.72 -3.92
C TYR A 350 63.60 8.42 -5.42
N ASN A 351 63.76 7.17 -5.80
CA ASN A 351 63.53 6.72 -7.18
C ASN A 351 62.05 6.43 -7.38
N LEU A 352 61.32 7.32 -8.00
CA LEU A 352 59.90 7.20 -8.21
C LEU A 352 59.53 6.11 -9.21
N SER A 353 60.34 5.86 -10.21
CA SER A 353 60.12 4.82 -11.23
C SER A 353 60.16 3.43 -10.63
N GLN A 354 61.05 3.17 -9.66
CA GLN A 354 61.06 1.92 -8.93
C GLN A 354 59.90 1.78 -7.96
N ALA A 355 59.48 2.90 -7.32
CA ALA A 355 58.33 2.90 -6.42
C ALA A 355 57.05 2.53 -7.12
N ALA A 356 56.78 3.07 -8.31
CA ALA A 356 55.62 2.74 -9.11
C ALA A 356 55.59 1.25 -9.51
N GLY A 357 56.74 0.72 -9.97
CA GLY A 357 56.87 -0.73 -10.34
C GLY A 357 56.70 -1.69 -9.17
N GLN A 358 56.78 -1.22 -7.91
CA GLN A 358 56.61 -2.01 -6.69
C GLN A 358 55.22 -1.81 -6.03
N ASN A 359 54.25 -1.24 -6.73
CA ASN A 359 52.93 -0.89 -6.17
C ASN A 359 53.00 0.00 -4.91
N ARG A 360 53.93 0.92 -4.86
CA ARG A 360 54.08 1.85 -3.73
C ARG A 360 53.51 3.22 -3.99
N VAL A 361 52.60 3.34 -4.94
CA VAL A 361 51.84 4.58 -5.19
C VAL A 361 50.79 4.83 -4.11
N ALA A 362 50.41 6.05 -3.94
CA ALA A 362 49.39 6.40 -3.01
C ALA A 362 48.00 5.85 -3.44
N THR A 363 47.21 5.52 -2.46
CA THR A 363 45.82 5.14 -2.63
C THR A 363 45.02 5.93 -1.63
N ALA A 364 43.98 6.58 -2.08
CA ALA A 364 42.96 7.17 -1.23
C ALA A 364 42.17 6.05 -0.56
N LYS A 365 41.81 6.24 0.68
CA LYS A 365 40.97 5.34 1.49
C LYS A 365 39.73 6.11 1.89
N SER A 366 38.75 5.37 2.35
CA SER A 366 37.49 5.96 2.84
C SER A 366 37.72 7.18 3.74
N ALA A 367 36.74 8.07 3.75
CA ALA A 367 36.77 9.30 4.53
C ALA A 367 36.97 9.02 6.04
N LEU A 368 37.54 9.99 6.73
CA LEU A 368 37.66 9.96 8.20
C LEU A 368 36.31 10.21 8.88
N VAL A 369 35.49 11.04 8.28
CA VAL A 369 34.12 11.34 8.70
C VAL A 369 33.21 10.70 7.66
N ARG A 370 32.54 9.62 8.03
CA ARG A 370 31.72 8.84 7.08
C ARG A 370 30.57 8.12 7.74
N LEU A 371 29.59 7.79 6.97
CA LEU A 371 28.61 6.77 7.20
C LEU A 371 29.26 5.41 6.88
N GLY A 372 28.69 4.30 7.25
CA GLY A 372 29.22 3.01 6.91
C GLY A 372 30.70 2.74 7.17
N SER A 373 31.32 2.02 6.26
CA SER A 373 32.73 1.63 6.25
C SER A 373 33.50 2.10 5.02
N LEU A 374 32.82 2.38 3.94
CA LEU A 374 33.35 2.83 2.66
C LEU A 374 32.98 4.28 2.41
N THR A 375 33.66 4.93 1.51
CA THR A 375 33.33 6.22 0.91
C THR A 375 34.11 6.29 -0.38
N ASP A 376 33.47 6.60 -1.45
CA ASP A 376 34.18 6.84 -2.71
C ASP A 376 33.94 8.25 -3.26
N THR A 377 34.28 8.49 -4.49
CA THR A 377 34.14 9.79 -5.13
C THR A 377 33.26 9.65 -6.35
N ASP A 378 32.19 10.41 -6.39
CA ASP A 378 31.21 10.34 -7.46
C ASP A 378 31.66 11.05 -8.72
N GLU A 379 31.35 10.41 -9.83
CA GLU A 379 31.65 10.89 -11.17
C GLU A 379 30.34 11.23 -11.92
N GLY A 380 30.07 12.51 -12.05
CA GLY A 380 28.99 12.96 -12.93
C GLY A 380 27.61 12.97 -12.25
N ILE A 381 26.58 12.61 -12.99
CA ILE A 381 25.19 12.63 -12.50
C ILE A 381 24.89 11.28 -11.88
N ALA A 382 24.93 11.21 -10.55
CA ALA A 382 24.63 10.00 -9.79
C ALA A 382 23.12 9.75 -9.62
N GLN A 383 22.28 10.79 -9.70
CA GLN A 383 20.84 10.71 -9.41
C GLN A 383 20.08 9.75 -10.32
N THR A 384 19.40 8.78 -9.72
CA THR A 384 18.61 7.76 -10.40
C THR A 384 17.20 7.65 -9.82
N THR A 385 16.34 6.89 -10.48
CA THR A 385 14.95 6.70 -10.03
C THR A 385 14.81 5.74 -8.85
N ASP A 386 15.87 5.04 -8.49
CA ASP A 386 15.90 3.97 -7.48
C ASP A 386 17.02 4.13 -6.44
N ALA A 387 17.77 5.24 -6.50
CA ALA A 387 18.95 5.49 -5.66
C ALA A 387 19.95 4.33 -5.75
N SER A 388 20.48 4.14 -6.96
CA SER A 388 21.54 3.15 -7.28
C SER A 388 22.49 3.68 -8.36
N GLY A 389 22.61 5.00 -8.46
CA GLY A 389 23.32 5.64 -9.56
C GLY A 389 24.82 5.68 -9.40
N ASP A 390 25.31 5.82 -8.21
CA ASP A 390 26.72 5.80 -7.84
C ASP A 390 27.27 4.36 -7.76
N ASP A 391 26.49 3.39 -7.37
CA ASP A 391 26.84 1.98 -7.28
C ASP A 391 27.27 1.32 -8.62
N VAL A 392 26.93 1.92 -9.74
CA VAL A 392 27.08 1.28 -11.07
C VAL A 392 28.51 1.37 -11.62
N THR A 393 29.26 2.38 -11.24
CA THR A 393 30.57 2.69 -11.83
C THR A 393 31.76 2.48 -10.90
N ASP A 394 31.56 2.38 -9.60
CA ASP A 394 32.63 2.24 -8.61
C ASP A 394 32.25 1.26 -7.49
N THR A 395 32.43 1.59 -6.24
CA THR A 395 32.20 0.69 -5.10
C THR A 395 30.89 1.11 -4.40
N ASP A 396 29.97 0.16 -4.25
CA ASP A 396 28.75 0.34 -3.43
C ASP A 396 29.17 0.80 -2.02
N ASP A 397 28.96 2.04 -1.68
CA ASP A 397 29.27 2.64 -0.39
C ASP A 397 28.02 3.01 0.43
N GLU A 398 26.80 2.67 -0.04
CA GLU A 398 25.56 2.69 0.72
C GLU A 398 25.54 1.61 1.80
N ASP A 399 26.49 1.66 2.75
CA ASP A 399 26.71 0.61 3.75
C ASP A 399 26.48 1.03 5.21
N ALA A 400 25.90 2.21 5.47
CA ALA A 400 25.55 2.66 6.82
C ALA A 400 24.49 1.81 7.49
N LEU A 401 23.55 1.29 6.72
CA LEU A 401 22.46 0.46 7.22
C LEU A 401 22.92 -0.99 7.41
N PRO A 402 22.32 -1.74 8.37
CA PRO A 402 22.63 -3.15 8.53
C PRO A 402 22.31 -3.93 7.26
N GLY A 403 23.28 -4.67 6.72
CA GLY A 403 23.13 -5.44 5.47
C GLY A 403 22.04 -6.53 5.49
N ASN A 404 21.44 -6.81 6.64
CA ASN A 404 20.29 -7.70 6.80
C ASN A 404 18.96 -6.96 7.00
N TRP A 405 18.96 -5.63 6.93
CA TRP A 405 17.73 -4.85 6.97
C TRP A 405 17.03 -4.91 5.61
N ASP A 406 15.73 -5.19 5.60
CA ASP A 406 14.93 -5.36 4.40
C ASP A 406 14.45 -4.04 3.79
N ARG A 407 14.95 -2.90 4.28
CA ARG A 407 14.57 -1.54 3.90
C ARG A 407 13.08 -1.23 4.11
N VAL A 408 12.44 -1.92 5.06
CA VAL A 408 11.03 -1.73 5.42
C VAL A 408 10.90 -1.05 6.78
N ILE A 409 10.18 0.05 6.81
CA ILE A 409 9.88 0.84 7.99
C ILE A 409 8.48 0.48 8.48
N TRP A 410 8.40 -0.31 9.54
CA TRP A 410 7.14 -0.66 10.22
C TRP A 410 6.87 0.37 11.30
N THR A 411 5.81 1.18 11.13
CA THR A 411 5.55 2.29 12.04
C THR A 411 4.07 2.67 12.07
N ASP A 412 3.74 3.71 12.85
CA ASP A 412 2.42 4.34 12.91
C ASP A 412 2.57 5.86 13.02
N ILE A 413 1.57 6.61 12.57
CA ILE A 413 1.57 8.07 12.61
C ILE A 413 1.67 8.56 14.05
N GLY A 414 2.55 9.53 14.30
CA GLY A 414 2.80 10.10 15.62
C GLY A 414 3.70 9.25 16.53
N GLN A 415 4.11 8.06 16.09
CA GLN A 415 5.04 7.21 16.84
C GLN A 415 6.49 7.56 16.51
N LYS A 416 7.40 7.22 17.41
CA LYS A 416 8.82 7.30 17.16
C LYS A 416 9.31 6.01 16.49
N TRP A 417 9.99 6.19 15.37
CA TRP A 417 10.74 5.12 14.72
C TRP A 417 12.22 5.41 14.81
N SER A 418 13.04 4.39 15.06
CA SER A 418 14.48 4.54 15.21
C SER A 418 15.24 3.50 14.40
N GLN A 419 16.31 3.96 13.75
CA GLN A 419 17.23 3.12 13.00
C GLN A 419 18.65 3.32 13.50
N GLN A 420 19.35 2.22 13.77
CA GLN A 420 20.78 2.26 14.08
C GLN A 420 21.56 2.14 12.79
N ILE A 421 22.54 3.03 12.63
CA ILE A 421 23.43 3.08 11.48
C ILE A 421 24.89 2.92 11.90
N SER A 422 25.75 2.54 10.97
CA SER A 422 27.20 2.56 11.11
C SER A 422 27.74 3.95 10.77
N CYS A 423 28.79 4.40 11.41
CA CYS A 423 29.42 5.67 11.11
C CYS A 423 30.83 5.75 11.68
N SER A 424 31.60 6.74 11.25
CA SER A 424 32.94 7.04 11.76
C SER A 424 33.13 8.54 11.90
N GLY A 425 34.01 8.95 12.78
CA GLY A 425 34.38 10.35 13.00
C GLY A 425 34.23 10.79 14.44
N THR A 426 34.83 11.93 14.75
CA THR A 426 34.75 12.56 16.08
C THR A 426 34.12 13.94 15.97
N SER A 427 33.35 14.36 16.98
CA SER A 427 32.63 15.63 16.99
C SER A 427 31.71 15.83 15.78
N THR A 428 31.10 14.74 15.34
CA THR A 428 30.22 14.69 14.17
C THR A 428 28.79 15.07 14.54
N LYS A 429 28.02 15.45 13.53
CA LYS A 429 26.55 15.50 13.56
C LYS A 429 26.00 14.57 12.50
N VAL A 430 24.97 13.81 12.87
CA VAL A 430 24.30 12.86 11.98
C VAL A 430 22.82 13.14 12.00
N ALA A 431 22.21 13.21 10.84
CA ALA A 431 20.76 13.28 10.67
C ALA A 431 20.32 12.48 9.45
N GLY A 432 19.07 12.07 9.44
CA GLY A 432 18.46 11.41 8.30
C GLY A 432 17.09 12.01 8.00
N TRP A 433 16.63 11.88 6.77
CA TRP A 433 15.31 12.25 6.29
C TRP A 433 14.65 11.05 5.70
N VAL A 434 13.35 10.94 5.88
CA VAL A 434 12.49 9.98 5.20
C VAL A 434 11.35 10.77 4.59
N ASP A 435 11.15 10.66 3.29
CA ASP A 435 9.99 11.28 2.63
C ASP A 435 8.72 10.50 3.01
N TRP A 436 8.17 10.84 4.17
CA TRP A 436 7.00 10.20 4.74
C TRP A 436 5.74 10.48 3.96
N ASN A 437 5.62 11.69 3.41
CA ASN A 437 4.42 12.15 2.72
C ASN A 437 4.43 11.83 1.23
N ARG A 438 5.58 11.38 0.69
CA ARG A 438 5.82 10.99 -0.69
C ARG A 438 5.56 12.14 -1.67
N ASP A 439 6.02 13.35 -1.32
CA ASP A 439 5.92 14.52 -2.18
C ASP A 439 7.16 14.74 -3.07
N GLY A 440 8.19 13.90 -2.91
CA GLY A 440 9.42 13.92 -3.68
C GLY A 440 10.42 14.96 -3.18
N SER A 441 10.33 15.38 -1.93
CA SER A 441 11.26 16.30 -1.27
C SER A 441 11.49 15.91 0.18
N PHE A 442 12.59 16.43 0.78
CA PHE A 442 12.88 16.24 2.20
C PHE A 442 12.60 17.52 2.96
N SER A 443 11.58 17.52 3.80
CA SER A 443 11.17 18.64 4.63
C SER A 443 11.69 18.54 6.07
N SER A 444 11.52 19.61 6.85
CA SER A 444 12.02 19.66 8.23
C SER A 444 11.30 18.71 9.20
N ASP A 445 10.03 18.37 8.96
CA ASP A 445 9.23 17.44 9.76
C ASP A 445 9.50 15.97 9.39
N GLU A 446 10.25 15.74 8.33
CA GLU A 446 10.71 14.42 7.88
C GLU A 446 12.10 14.08 8.39
N ARG A 447 12.74 15.02 9.07
CA ARG A 447 14.08 14.90 9.63
C ARG A 447 14.08 14.14 10.95
N SER A 448 15.11 13.31 11.15
CA SER A 448 15.41 12.71 12.45
C SER A 448 15.90 13.75 13.47
N GLU A 449 15.88 13.38 14.73
CA GLU A 449 16.67 14.09 15.75
C GLU A 449 18.16 14.03 15.36
N VAL A 450 18.88 15.17 15.51
CA VAL A 450 20.32 15.20 15.25
C VAL A 450 21.05 14.47 16.35
N THR A 451 21.96 13.58 16.00
CA THR A 451 22.79 12.83 16.92
C THR A 451 24.28 12.94 16.54
N SER A 452 25.13 12.16 17.15
CA SER A 452 26.56 12.08 16.84
C SER A 452 27.00 10.65 16.71
N CYS A 453 28.01 10.40 15.89
CA CYS A 453 28.66 9.10 15.82
C CYS A 453 29.35 8.78 17.14
N SER A 454 29.04 7.65 17.73
CA SER A 454 29.64 7.19 18.96
C SER A 454 31.04 6.63 18.75
N ARG A 455 31.81 6.48 19.84
CA ARG A 455 33.13 5.83 19.76
C ARG A 455 33.05 4.35 19.33
N ALA A 456 31.88 3.75 19.42
CA ALA A 456 31.63 2.37 18.95
C ALA A 456 31.31 2.30 17.46
N GLY A 457 31.37 3.40 16.74
CA GLY A 457 31.09 3.44 15.31
C GLY A 457 29.62 3.31 14.97
N LYS A 458 28.72 3.79 15.83
CA LYS A 458 27.27 3.70 15.64
C LYS A 458 26.60 5.02 16.03
N ALA A 459 25.52 5.32 15.30
CA ALA A 459 24.53 6.34 15.63
C ALA A 459 23.13 5.74 15.61
N THR A 460 22.23 6.24 16.44
CA THR A 460 20.81 5.88 16.39
C THR A 460 20.05 7.12 15.98
N LEU A 461 19.43 7.07 14.82
CA LEU A 461 18.56 8.10 14.30
C LEU A 461 17.14 7.83 14.75
N THR A 462 16.42 8.87 15.15
CA THR A 462 15.04 8.74 15.64
C THR A 462 14.18 9.79 14.95
N TRP A 463 13.13 9.33 14.29
CA TRP A 463 12.11 10.17 13.66
C TRP A 463 10.83 10.14 14.47
N THR A 464 10.05 11.21 14.39
CA THR A 464 8.64 11.21 14.78
C THR A 464 7.84 11.19 13.50
N VAL A 465 7.07 10.13 13.26
CA VAL A 465 6.31 9.95 12.02
C VAL A 465 5.24 11.04 11.88
N PRO A 466 5.27 11.87 10.83
CA PRO A 466 4.39 13.02 10.71
C PRO A 466 2.95 12.62 10.35
N GLN A 467 1.98 13.52 10.58
CA GLN A 467 0.55 13.28 10.29
C GLN A 467 0.26 13.07 8.79
N GLY A 468 1.13 13.54 7.92
CA GLY A 468 1.00 13.38 6.47
C GLY A 468 1.57 12.08 5.90
N ALA A 469 2.12 11.21 6.74
CA ALA A 469 2.78 9.99 6.29
C ALA A 469 1.83 9.09 5.48
N LYS A 470 2.36 8.51 4.41
CA LYS A 470 1.65 7.61 3.50
C LYS A 470 2.35 6.27 3.41
N ARG A 471 1.55 5.21 3.29
CA ARG A 471 2.08 3.88 3.00
C ARG A 471 2.74 3.85 1.63
N SER A 472 3.89 3.20 1.51
CA SER A 472 4.56 2.92 0.25
C SER A 472 4.59 1.43 -0.05
N THR A 473 4.86 1.06 -1.31
CA THR A 473 5.08 -0.32 -1.72
C THR A 473 6.25 -0.36 -2.71
N LEU A 474 7.14 -1.33 -2.62
CA LEU A 474 8.24 -1.52 -3.57
C LEU A 474 7.75 -2.06 -4.92
N ASN A 475 6.58 -2.71 -4.95
CA ASN A 475 6.04 -3.33 -6.16
C ASN A 475 4.65 -2.77 -6.48
N GLY A 476 4.50 -2.09 -7.61
CA GLY A 476 3.22 -1.63 -8.13
C GLY A 476 2.97 -0.11 -8.01
N ASP A 477 1.75 0.34 -8.19
CA ASP A 477 1.34 1.75 -8.32
C ASP A 477 1.57 2.64 -7.07
N GLY A 478 2.17 2.10 -6.04
CA GLY A 478 2.56 2.85 -4.85
C GLY A 478 4.05 3.12 -4.87
N ALA A 479 4.51 4.20 -5.49
CA ALA A 479 5.92 4.54 -5.57
C ALA A 479 6.65 4.30 -4.24
N ALA A 480 7.86 3.75 -4.31
CA ALA A 480 8.79 3.70 -3.20
C ALA A 480 9.00 5.12 -2.65
N THR A 481 9.42 5.22 -1.43
CA THR A 481 9.92 6.47 -0.87
C THR A 481 11.42 6.37 -0.64
N PHE A 482 12.03 7.48 -0.29
CA PHE A 482 13.47 7.58 -0.14
C PHE A 482 13.85 8.01 1.28
N MET A 483 15.01 7.56 1.70
CA MET A 483 15.66 7.97 2.93
C MET A 483 17.05 8.48 2.59
N ARG A 484 17.37 9.69 3.03
CA ARG A 484 18.71 10.28 2.95
C ARG A 484 19.34 10.29 4.32
N LEU A 485 20.58 9.85 4.41
CA LEU A 485 21.41 9.94 5.62
C LEU A 485 22.56 10.91 5.36
N ARG A 486 22.88 11.73 6.33
CA ARG A 486 24.05 12.63 6.25
C ARG A 486 24.82 12.66 7.55
N ILE A 487 26.13 12.63 7.42
CA ILE A 487 27.06 12.91 8.51
C ILE A 487 27.89 14.15 8.15
N THR A 488 28.09 15.01 9.11
CA THR A 488 29.02 16.14 8.97
C THR A 488 30.06 16.13 10.11
N GLY A 489 31.24 16.55 9.81
CA GLY A 489 32.34 16.64 10.76
C GLY A 489 32.99 18.03 10.81
N PRO A 490 33.92 18.24 11.75
CA PRO A 490 34.70 19.46 11.79
C PRO A 490 35.52 19.62 10.50
N THR A 491 35.55 20.82 9.95
CA THR A 491 36.39 21.10 8.76
C THR A 491 37.89 20.97 9.07
N PRO A 492 38.70 20.73 8.05
CA PRO A 492 40.17 20.71 8.21
C PRO A 492 40.72 22.02 8.79
N THR A 493 40.04 23.14 8.57
CA THR A 493 40.38 24.46 9.11
C THR A 493 39.94 24.65 10.55
N GLY A 494 39.31 23.64 11.19
CA GLY A 494 38.93 23.65 12.59
C GLY A 494 37.55 24.27 12.88
N GLN A 495 36.73 24.53 11.88
CA GLN A 495 35.33 24.88 12.09
C GLN A 495 34.58 23.66 12.64
N ALA A 496 33.62 23.86 13.55
CA ALA A 496 32.79 22.77 14.08
C ALA A 496 31.90 22.19 13.01
N ALA A 497 31.51 20.94 13.19
CA ALA A 497 30.54 20.25 12.31
C ALA A 497 29.27 21.10 12.10
N GLU A 498 28.94 21.37 10.88
CA GLU A 498 27.70 22.05 10.51
C GLU A 498 26.48 21.22 10.81
N ASP A 499 25.32 21.82 10.82
CA ASP A 499 24.06 21.08 11.01
C ASP A 499 23.65 20.46 9.67
N PRO A 500 23.51 19.12 9.56
CA PRO A 500 23.18 18.46 8.29
C PRO A 500 21.90 19.03 7.68
N GLN A 501 21.96 19.36 6.40
CA GLN A 501 20.83 19.84 5.61
C GLN A 501 20.41 18.78 4.58
N PRO A 502 19.16 18.73 4.13
CA PRO A 502 18.72 17.71 3.17
C PRO A 502 19.35 17.90 1.78
N THR A 503 19.77 19.11 1.44
CA THR A 503 20.39 19.48 0.16
C THR A 503 21.64 20.35 0.39
N GLY A 504 22.37 20.61 -0.69
CA GLY A 504 23.58 21.44 -0.66
C GLY A 504 24.83 20.66 -0.28
N ILE A 505 25.97 21.35 -0.32
CA ILE A 505 27.29 20.77 -0.11
C ILE A 505 27.74 20.97 1.33
N ALA A 506 28.05 19.88 2.01
CA ALA A 506 28.71 19.90 3.32
C ALA A 506 30.24 20.01 3.14
N LEU A 507 30.89 20.75 4.01
CA LEU A 507 32.33 21.01 3.91
C LEU A 507 33.21 19.88 4.46
N ASN A 508 32.64 18.93 5.17
CA ASN A 508 33.30 17.68 5.58
C ASN A 508 32.21 16.67 6.02
N GLY A 509 32.11 15.56 5.36
CA GLY A 509 31.13 14.54 5.68
C GLY A 509 30.87 13.58 4.54
N GLU A 510 29.66 13.00 4.55
CA GLU A 510 29.17 12.04 3.58
C GLU A 510 27.65 12.06 3.52
N VAL A 511 27.08 11.59 2.42
CA VAL A 511 25.64 11.41 2.19
C VAL A 511 25.37 10.04 1.59
N GLU A 512 24.37 9.33 2.10
CA GLU A 512 23.89 8.07 1.53
C GLU A 512 22.38 8.14 1.33
N ASP A 513 21.90 7.62 0.22
CA ASP A 513 20.49 7.61 -0.16
C ASP A 513 19.98 6.18 -0.32
N TYR A 514 18.79 5.92 0.18
CA TYR A 514 18.19 4.60 0.16
C TYR A 514 16.75 4.64 -0.31
N GLN A 515 16.40 3.74 -1.20
CA GLN A 515 15.00 3.46 -1.46
C GLN A 515 14.44 2.62 -0.32
N VAL A 516 13.34 3.07 0.32
CA VAL A 516 12.72 2.42 1.47
C VAL A 516 11.22 2.24 1.30
N GLN A 517 10.66 1.30 2.06
CA GLN A 517 9.21 1.10 2.19
C GLN A 517 8.73 1.65 3.53
N VAL A 518 7.64 2.40 3.52
CA VAL A 518 6.92 2.79 4.74
C VAL A 518 5.65 1.97 4.85
N GLN A 519 5.54 1.19 5.90
CA GLN A 519 4.38 0.36 6.21
C GLN A 519 3.62 0.98 7.38
N LEU A 520 2.43 1.54 7.09
CA LEU A 520 1.49 2.07 8.07
C LEU A 520 0.33 1.09 8.27
N PRO A 521 -0.32 1.06 9.45
CA PRO A 521 -1.49 0.23 9.66
C PRO A 521 -2.63 0.67 8.73
N ASN A 522 -3.15 -0.27 7.95
CA ASN A 522 -4.23 -0.01 6.99
C ASN A 522 -5.33 -1.08 7.10
N LEU A 523 -6.53 -0.68 6.77
CA LEU A 523 -7.67 -1.58 6.66
C LEU A 523 -8.37 -1.41 5.31
N THR A 524 -8.71 -2.54 4.72
CA THR A 524 -9.68 -2.66 3.63
C THR A 524 -10.91 -3.39 4.17
N MET A 525 -12.09 -2.84 3.99
CA MET A 525 -13.34 -3.55 4.28
C MET A 525 -14.10 -3.79 2.99
N VAL A 526 -14.53 -5.04 2.79
CA VAL A 526 -15.27 -5.46 1.60
C VAL A 526 -16.63 -5.99 2.02
N LYS A 527 -17.68 -5.54 1.36
CA LYS A 527 -19.02 -6.07 1.53
C LYS A 527 -19.32 -7.14 0.48
N GLU A 528 -19.72 -8.31 0.95
CA GLU A 528 -20.27 -9.37 0.13
C GLU A 528 -21.71 -9.64 0.56
N VAL A 529 -22.57 -10.00 -0.39
CA VAL A 529 -23.97 -10.32 -0.12
C VAL A 529 -24.34 -11.59 -0.86
N ASP A 530 -24.79 -12.58 -0.10
CA ASP A 530 -25.38 -13.80 -0.64
C ASP A 530 -26.90 -13.65 -0.68
N ASN A 531 -27.42 -13.43 -1.86
CA ASN A 531 -28.83 -13.26 -2.15
C ASN A 531 -29.53 -14.55 -2.61
N THR A 532 -28.93 -15.72 -2.39
CA THR A 532 -29.51 -17.00 -2.83
C THR A 532 -30.94 -17.17 -2.32
N ALA A 533 -31.21 -16.81 -1.06
CA ALA A 533 -32.53 -16.84 -0.49
C ALA A 533 -33.38 -15.57 -0.72
N ALA A 534 -32.79 -14.50 -1.18
CA ALA A 534 -33.46 -13.23 -1.44
C ALA A 534 -33.99 -13.09 -2.88
N GLY A 535 -33.50 -13.92 -3.81
CA GLY A 535 -33.86 -13.81 -5.22
C GLY A 535 -33.64 -12.42 -5.79
N GLY A 536 -34.55 -11.95 -6.62
CA GLY A 536 -34.51 -10.61 -7.19
C GLY A 536 -34.81 -9.44 -6.22
N LEU A 537 -35.19 -9.74 -4.97
CA LEU A 537 -35.56 -8.75 -3.94
C LEU A 537 -34.40 -8.43 -2.99
N GLY A 538 -33.24 -9.04 -3.18
CA GLY A 538 -32.07 -8.88 -2.34
C GLY A 538 -31.44 -7.49 -2.40
N LEU A 539 -30.64 -7.18 -1.40
CA LEU A 539 -29.85 -5.94 -1.29
C LEU A 539 -28.53 -6.07 -2.04
N ALA A 540 -28.06 -4.98 -2.63
CA ALA A 540 -26.72 -4.88 -3.19
C ALA A 540 -25.70 -4.58 -2.07
N ALA A 541 -24.42 -4.83 -2.34
CA ALA A 541 -23.35 -4.48 -1.40
C ALA A 541 -23.33 -2.99 -1.07
N SER A 542 -23.66 -2.12 -2.03
CA SER A 542 -23.73 -0.66 -1.86
C SER A 542 -24.84 -0.19 -0.91
N ASP A 543 -25.83 -1.04 -0.60
CA ASP A 543 -26.93 -0.71 0.32
C ASP A 543 -26.48 -0.83 1.79
N TRP A 544 -25.24 -1.22 2.01
CA TRP A 544 -24.63 -1.39 3.32
C TRP A 544 -23.47 -0.42 3.50
N ALA A 545 -23.46 0.32 4.59
CA ALA A 545 -22.30 1.10 5.01
C ALA A 545 -21.48 0.27 6.01
N LEU A 546 -20.21 0.03 5.67
CA LEU A 546 -19.25 -0.59 6.56
C LEU A 546 -18.48 0.51 7.31
N THR A 547 -18.28 0.33 8.60
CA THR A 547 -17.61 1.31 9.46
C THR A 547 -16.56 0.63 10.32
N ALA A 548 -15.35 1.19 10.33
CA ALA A 548 -14.29 0.87 11.28
C ALA A 548 -14.10 2.03 12.24
N SER A 549 -14.27 1.77 13.52
CA SER A 549 -14.18 2.76 14.60
C SER A 549 -12.99 2.43 15.49
N PRO A 550 -11.80 3.06 15.27
CA PRO A 550 -10.64 2.85 16.13
C PRO A 550 -10.86 3.45 17.52
N GLN A 551 -10.16 2.89 18.51
CA GLN A 551 -10.20 3.41 19.88
C GLN A 551 -9.62 4.83 19.98
N SER A 552 -8.67 5.17 19.09
CA SER A 552 -8.09 6.50 18.93
C SER A 552 -8.11 6.88 17.44
N GLY A 553 -8.42 8.14 17.14
CA GLY A 553 -8.52 8.62 15.77
C GLY A 553 -9.93 8.69 15.21
N THR A 554 -10.06 8.88 13.91
CA THR A 554 -11.34 9.08 13.22
C THR A 554 -11.84 7.77 12.64
N ALA A 555 -13.13 7.50 12.81
CA ALA A 555 -13.79 6.36 12.18
C ALA A 555 -13.79 6.52 10.65
N VAL A 556 -13.59 5.41 9.96
CA VAL A 556 -13.68 5.33 8.49
C VAL A 556 -14.92 4.55 8.11
N SER A 557 -15.68 5.07 7.16
CA SER A 557 -16.92 4.43 6.70
C SER A 557 -17.03 4.53 5.17
N GLY A 558 -17.64 3.50 4.55
CA GLY A 558 -17.89 3.50 3.12
C GLY A 558 -19.07 2.60 2.73
N ALA A 559 -19.85 3.02 1.72
CA ALA A 559 -20.91 2.22 1.13
C ALA A 559 -20.31 1.06 0.30
N GLY A 560 -20.71 -0.16 0.62
CA GLY A 560 -20.11 -1.37 0.02
C GLY A 560 -18.69 -1.68 0.51
N GLY A 561 -18.12 -0.84 1.38
CA GLY A 561 -16.78 -0.96 1.92
C GLY A 561 -15.87 0.22 1.59
N PHE A 562 -14.59 0.08 1.89
CA PHE A 562 -13.53 1.03 1.59
C PHE A 562 -12.20 0.27 1.47
N SER A 563 -11.23 0.85 0.74
CA SER A 563 -9.93 0.22 0.52
C SER A 563 -8.80 1.06 1.07
N ALA A 564 -7.72 0.39 1.51
CA ALA A 564 -6.43 0.96 1.87
C ALA A 564 -6.50 2.20 2.78
N SER A 565 -7.48 2.24 3.70
CA SER A 565 -7.61 3.37 4.62
C SER A 565 -6.69 3.22 5.81
N TYR A 566 -5.93 4.26 6.11
CA TYR A 566 -5.15 4.33 7.33
C TYR A 566 -6.06 4.26 8.56
N LEU A 567 -5.67 3.44 9.51
CA LEU A 567 -6.25 3.37 10.85
C LEU A 567 -5.13 3.18 11.86
N PRO A 568 -5.09 3.89 12.97
CA PRO A 568 -4.04 3.73 13.96
C PRO A 568 -4.02 2.31 14.53
N GLN A 569 -2.84 1.86 14.93
CA GLN A 569 -2.67 0.58 15.60
C GLN A 569 -3.57 0.45 16.84
N GLY A 570 -3.94 -0.77 17.17
CA GLY A 570 -4.74 -1.08 18.37
C GLY A 570 -6.17 -1.52 18.03
N LYS A 571 -7.06 -1.39 19.00
CA LYS A 571 -8.43 -1.90 18.89
C LYS A 571 -9.29 -1.03 17.99
N THR A 572 -9.93 -1.67 17.02
CA THR A 572 -10.88 -1.08 16.08
C THR A 572 -12.16 -1.91 16.06
N ILE A 573 -13.29 -1.31 16.33
CA ILE A 573 -14.60 -1.97 16.26
C ILE A 573 -15.09 -1.91 14.81
N LEU A 574 -15.45 -3.06 14.26
CA LEU A 574 -16.02 -3.19 12.93
C LEU A 574 -17.53 -3.31 13.03
N SER A 575 -18.25 -2.57 12.24
CA SER A 575 -19.71 -2.56 12.22
C SER A 575 -20.24 -2.33 10.82
N GLU A 576 -21.51 -2.71 10.63
CA GLU A 576 -22.25 -2.39 9.42
C GLU A 576 -23.61 -1.78 9.74
N SER A 577 -24.14 -1.04 8.81
CA SER A 577 -25.48 -0.50 8.87
C SER A 577 -26.12 -0.43 7.48
N SER A 578 -27.45 -0.54 7.44
CA SER A 578 -28.22 -0.30 6.22
C SER A 578 -29.48 0.49 6.59
N SER A 579 -29.89 1.41 5.73
CA SER A 579 -31.16 2.13 5.86
C SER A 579 -32.37 1.32 5.36
N SER A 580 -32.12 0.20 4.69
CA SER A 580 -33.17 -0.66 4.17
C SER A 580 -33.75 -1.56 5.27
N ALA A 581 -35.09 -1.55 5.43
CA ALA A 581 -35.77 -2.46 6.34
C ALA A 581 -35.48 -3.93 6.02
N LYS A 582 -35.18 -4.27 4.78
CA LYS A 582 -34.84 -5.62 4.33
C LYS A 582 -33.56 -6.17 4.97
N SER A 583 -32.70 -5.28 5.52
CA SER A 583 -31.46 -5.71 6.17
C SER A 583 -31.67 -6.62 7.38
N ALA A 584 -32.85 -6.56 8.02
CA ALA A 584 -33.21 -7.44 9.13
C ALA A 584 -33.30 -8.92 8.72
N GLY A 585 -33.54 -9.19 7.44
CA GLY A 585 -33.59 -10.54 6.88
C GLY A 585 -32.24 -11.13 6.50
N TYR A 586 -31.09 -10.54 6.92
CA TYR A 586 -29.77 -11.05 6.65
C TYR A 586 -29.03 -11.43 7.93
N LYS A 587 -28.18 -12.42 7.79
CA LYS A 587 -27.22 -12.80 8.84
C LYS A 587 -25.81 -12.39 8.41
N ALA A 588 -25.18 -11.53 9.21
CA ALA A 588 -23.83 -11.06 8.97
C ALA A 588 -22.77 -12.01 9.54
N THR A 589 -21.65 -12.15 8.81
CA THR A 589 -20.42 -12.75 9.30
C THR A 589 -19.23 -11.89 8.88
N ILE A 590 -18.27 -11.68 9.78
CA ILE A 590 -17.06 -10.90 9.50
C ILE A 590 -15.87 -11.83 9.58
N THR A 591 -15.00 -11.77 8.58
CA THR A 591 -13.72 -12.47 8.55
C THR A 591 -12.62 -11.51 8.18
N CYS A 592 -11.49 -11.57 8.86
CA CYS A 592 -10.34 -10.72 8.60
C CYS A 592 -9.12 -11.56 8.28
N ALA A 593 -8.36 -11.14 7.27
CA ALA A 593 -7.10 -11.76 6.86
C ALA A 593 -6.09 -10.67 6.45
N PRO A 594 -4.79 -10.95 6.45
CA PRO A 594 -3.81 -10.06 5.86
C PRO A 594 -4.16 -9.73 4.41
N HIS A 595 -4.00 -8.46 4.03
CA HIS A 595 -4.20 -8.06 2.64
C HIS A 595 -3.18 -8.76 1.73
N PRO A 596 -3.53 -9.18 0.50
CA PRO A 596 -2.60 -9.88 -0.41
C PRO A 596 -1.30 -9.12 -0.71
N ASN A 597 -1.34 -7.79 -0.67
CA ASN A 597 -0.16 -6.92 -0.82
C ASN A 597 0.48 -6.55 0.52
N SER A 598 0.17 -7.26 1.60
CA SER A 598 0.85 -7.11 2.88
C SER A 598 2.12 -7.94 2.86
N ASP A 599 3.29 -7.31 3.04
CA ASP A 599 4.59 -7.97 2.99
C ASP A 599 4.94 -8.77 4.26
N LEU A 600 4.00 -8.87 5.19
CA LEU A 600 4.23 -9.57 6.45
C LEU A 600 4.22 -11.08 6.29
N LYS A 601 5.32 -11.70 6.68
CA LYS A 601 5.46 -13.16 6.76
C LYS A 601 4.66 -13.78 7.91
N THR A 602 4.37 -13.01 8.94
CA THR A 602 3.62 -13.49 10.13
C THR A 602 2.77 -12.34 10.68
N PRO A 603 1.44 -12.34 10.43
CA PRO A 603 0.57 -11.29 10.92
C PRO A 603 0.46 -11.33 12.44
N ALA A 604 0.52 -10.16 13.07
CA ALA A 604 0.34 -9.95 14.49
C ALA A 604 -1.06 -9.41 14.85
N SER A 605 -1.80 -8.88 13.84
CA SER A 605 -3.18 -8.45 14.02
C SER A 605 -4.10 -9.64 14.33
N THR A 606 -5.04 -9.42 15.23
CA THR A 606 -6.01 -10.43 15.65
C THR A 606 -7.43 -9.91 15.52
N PHE A 607 -8.38 -10.76 15.11
CA PHE A 607 -9.78 -10.43 15.02
C PHE A 607 -10.61 -11.29 16.01
N ASP A 608 -11.35 -10.62 16.87
CA ASP A 608 -12.30 -11.25 17.79
C ASP A 608 -13.70 -11.21 17.17
N THR A 609 -14.19 -12.37 16.75
CA THR A 609 -15.51 -12.53 16.13
C THR A 609 -16.67 -12.25 17.09
N ALA A 610 -16.48 -12.47 18.39
CA ALA A 610 -17.52 -12.28 19.39
C ALA A 610 -17.83 -10.79 19.63
N SER A 611 -16.81 -9.94 19.58
CA SER A 611 -16.94 -8.51 19.79
C SER A 611 -16.83 -7.69 18.50
N SER A 612 -16.65 -8.35 17.35
CA SER A 612 -16.33 -7.70 16.07
C SER A 612 -15.19 -6.69 16.18
N THR A 613 -14.16 -7.03 16.97
CA THR A 613 -13.02 -6.16 17.24
C THR A 613 -11.77 -6.66 16.55
N LEU A 614 -11.21 -5.83 15.66
CA LEU A 614 -9.91 -6.00 15.08
C LEU A 614 -8.86 -5.33 15.97
N ASN A 615 -7.83 -6.06 16.40
CA ASN A 615 -6.63 -5.49 17.01
C ASN A 615 -5.56 -5.34 15.93
N LEU A 616 -5.48 -4.16 15.32
CA LEU A 616 -4.59 -3.86 14.20
C LEU A 616 -3.17 -3.62 14.71
N ALA A 617 -2.19 -4.34 14.19
CA ALA A 617 -0.80 -4.17 14.56
C ALA A 617 -0.09 -3.11 13.70
N THR A 618 1.04 -2.63 14.21
CA THR A 618 1.88 -1.61 13.56
C THR A 618 2.25 -2.02 12.14
N GLY A 619 2.01 -1.14 11.18
CA GLY A 619 2.37 -1.33 9.78
C GLY A 619 1.55 -2.37 9.01
N GLU A 620 0.67 -3.12 9.65
CA GLU A 620 -0.09 -4.18 9.00
C GLU A 620 -1.23 -3.65 8.12
N TRP A 621 -1.46 -4.32 7.02
CA TRP A 621 -2.60 -4.08 6.16
C TRP A 621 -3.53 -5.30 6.20
N MET A 622 -4.72 -5.12 6.74
CA MET A 622 -5.72 -6.16 6.87
C MET A 622 -6.86 -5.95 5.87
N THR A 623 -7.43 -7.06 5.42
CA THR A 623 -8.71 -7.08 4.68
C THR A 623 -9.75 -7.77 5.53
N CYS A 624 -10.85 -7.09 5.82
CA CYS A 624 -12.00 -7.66 6.50
C CYS A 624 -13.19 -7.74 5.53
N THR A 625 -13.69 -8.94 5.31
CA THR A 625 -14.89 -9.21 4.50
C THR A 625 -16.09 -9.37 5.39
N VAL A 626 -17.13 -8.58 5.15
CA VAL A 626 -18.43 -8.69 5.80
C VAL A 626 -19.38 -9.35 4.80
N LEU A 627 -19.70 -10.62 5.06
CA LEU A 627 -20.65 -11.38 4.26
C LEU A 627 -22.02 -11.37 4.92
N ASN A 628 -23.02 -10.87 4.22
CA ASN A 628 -24.43 -10.98 4.62
C ASN A 628 -25.13 -12.02 3.78
N THR A 629 -25.67 -13.04 4.45
CA THR A 629 -26.42 -14.10 3.80
C THR A 629 -27.91 -13.89 4.08
N ALA A 630 -28.71 -13.81 3.05
CA ALA A 630 -30.16 -13.72 3.15
C ALA A 630 -30.73 -14.96 3.85
N ILE A 631 -31.58 -14.75 4.83
CA ILE A 631 -32.24 -15.80 5.59
C ILE A 631 -33.47 -16.24 4.79
N PRO A 632 -33.62 -17.54 4.45
CA PRO A 632 -34.86 -18.04 3.86
C PRO A 632 -36.02 -17.70 4.75
N GLY A 633 -37.12 -17.27 4.15
CA GLY A 633 -38.32 -16.90 4.89
C GLY A 633 -39.32 -18.05 5.09
N GLN A 634 -40.42 -17.71 5.75
CA GLN A 634 -41.57 -18.60 5.93
C GLN A 634 -42.87 -17.84 5.68
N VAL A 635 -43.91 -18.60 5.28
CA VAL A 635 -45.25 -18.09 5.04
C VAL A 635 -46.20 -18.82 5.98
N ILE A 636 -47.07 -18.06 6.64
CA ILE A 636 -48.08 -18.54 7.57
C ILE A 636 -49.47 -18.02 7.17
N TRP A 637 -50.52 -18.82 7.43
CA TRP A 637 -51.91 -18.40 7.33
C TRP A 637 -52.78 -19.28 8.20
N SER A 638 -54.03 -18.94 8.34
CA SER A 638 -55.02 -19.80 9.02
C SER A 638 -56.28 -19.94 8.22
N LYS A 639 -56.91 -21.09 8.34
CA LYS A 639 -58.24 -21.44 7.78
C LYS A 639 -59.24 -21.40 8.87
N VAL A 640 -60.30 -20.59 8.69
CA VAL A 640 -61.35 -20.40 9.70
C VAL A 640 -62.74 -20.49 9.11
N ASP A 641 -63.75 -20.81 9.95
CA ASP A 641 -65.15 -20.70 9.60
C ASP A 641 -65.69 -19.25 9.75
N ASP A 642 -66.98 -19.06 9.40
CA ASP A 642 -67.69 -17.77 9.53
C ASP A 642 -67.84 -17.26 10.98
N ALA A 643 -67.49 -18.09 11.96
CA ALA A 643 -67.45 -17.74 13.37
C ALA A 643 -66.01 -17.52 13.89
N GLY A 644 -64.98 -17.65 13.04
CA GLY A 644 -63.59 -17.49 13.40
C GLY A 644 -62.92 -18.74 14.03
N ASN A 645 -63.57 -19.86 14.02
CA ASN A 645 -62.99 -21.13 14.52
C ASN A 645 -62.09 -21.77 13.46
N ALA A 646 -60.93 -22.30 13.87
CA ALA A 646 -60.04 -23.00 12.96
C ALA A 646 -60.70 -24.21 12.29
N LEU A 647 -60.45 -24.35 11.00
CA LEU A 647 -61.03 -25.41 10.16
C LEU A 647 -59.93 -26.30 9.59
N ALA A 648 -59.91 -27.58 9.96
CA ALA A 648 -59.03 -28.59 9.38
C ALA A 648 -59.50 -29.05 8.01
N GLY A 649 -58.57 -29.62 7.20
CA GLY A 649 -58.91 -30.34 5.98
C GLY A 649 -59.05 -29.51 4.72
N ALA A 650 -58.64 -28.26 4.72
CA ALA A 650 -58.53 -27.43 3.52
C ALA A 650 -57.27 -27.83 2.72
N VAL A 651 -57.36 -27.66 1.42
CA VAL A 651 -56.19 -27.77 0.52
C VAL A 651 -56.02 -26.45 -0.21
N PHE A 652 -54.78 -25.98 -0.25
CA PHE A 652 -54.41 -24.77 -0.94
C PHE A 652 -53.40 -25.00 -2.04
N THR A 653 -53.38 -24.16 -3.04
CA THR A 653 -52.29 -24.00 -3.96
C THR A 653 -51.59 -22.69 -3.65
N MET A 654 -50.31 -22.76 -3.29
CA MET A 654 -49.44 -21.61 -3.21
C MET A 654 -48.63 -21.48 -4.50
N ALA A 655 -48.70 -20.33 -5.16
CA ALA A 655 -48.01 -20.06 -6.40
C ALA A 655 -47.01 -18.93 -6.19
N SER A 656 -45.80 -19.05 -6.77
CA SER A 656 -44.75 -18.04 -6.79
C SER A 656 -43.70 -18.40 -7.85
N SER A 657 -43.14 -17.39 -8.52
CA SER A 657 -41.99 -17.57 -9.40
C SER A 657 -40.74 -18.04 -8.65
N SER A 658 -40.72 -17.92 -7.35
CA SER A 658 -39.63 -18.36 -6.47
C SER A 658 -39.70 -19.83 -6.09
N LEU A 659 -40.77 -20.53 -6.46
CA LEU A 659 -40.91 -21.97 -6.29
C LEU A 659 -40.42 -22.73 -7.52
N ASN A 660 -39.76 -23.89 -7.32
CA ASN A 660 -39.12 -24.67 -8.39
C ASN A 660 -40.09 -25.02 -9.53
N ASN A 661 -41.35 -25.32 -9.23
CA ASN A 661 -42.38 -25.67 -10.22
C ASN A 661 -43.43 -24.55 -10.41
N GLY A 662 -43.13 -23.34 -9.92
CA GLY A 662 -44.06 -22.20 -9.95
C GLY A 662 -45.22 -22.32 -8.98
N GLN A 663 -45.51 -23.47 -8.43
CA GLN A 663 -46.59 -23.69 -7.45
C GLN A 663 -46.36 -24.96 -6.60
N VAL A 664 -47.01 -24.99 -5.44
CA VAL A 664 -47.01 -26.15 -4.53
C VAL A 664 -48.40 -26.33 -3.93
N GLU A 665 -48.84 -27.57 -3.84
CA GLU A 665 -50.07 -27.94 -3.14
C GLU A 665 -49.76 -28.09 -1.65
N VAL A 666 -50.63 -27.55 -0.81
CA VAL A 666 -50.45 -27.51 0.64
C VAL A 666 -51.71 -28.12 1.27
N THR A 667 -51.55 -29.25 1.90
CA THR A 667 -52.59 -29.95 2.67
C THR A 667 -52.32 -29.71 4.15
N ASP A 668 -53.39 -29.42 4.93
CA ASP A 668 -53.37 -29.24 6.38
C ASP A 668 -52.70 -30.45 7.10
N CYS A 669 -51.62 -30.13 7.81
CA CYS A 669 -50.92 -31.12 8.64
C CYS A 669 -51.55 -31.20 10.02
N VAL A 670 -52.51 -32.07 10.19
CA VAL A 670 -53.16 -32.26 11.50
C VAL A 670 -52.55 -33.47 12.22
N THR A 671 -51.99 -33.25 13.40
CA THR A 671 -51.50 -34.29 14.27
C THR A 671 -52.37 -34.48 15.51
N ASP A 672 -52.62 -35.71 15.90
CA ASP A 672 -53.55 -36.08 16.97
C ASP A 672 -53.06 -35.69 18.39
N ASN A 673 -51.80 -35.22 18.50
CA ASN A 673 -51.22 -34.81 19.78
C ASN A 673 -50.63 -33.36 19.68
N ASP A 674 -51.06 -32.49 20.57
CA ASP A 674 -50.52 -31.16 20.76
C ASP A 674 -49.00 -31.25 20.93
N GLY A 675 -48.23 -30.69 19.96
CA GLY A 675 -46.78 -30.65 20.00
C GLY A 675 -46.03 -31.73 19.22
N THR A 676 -46.75 -32.66 18.53
CA THR A 676 -46.09 -33.58 17.60
C THR A 676 -45.81 -32.87 16.27
N ALA A 677 -44.52 -32.91 15.82
CA ALA A 677 -44.13 -32.32 14.53
C ALA A 677 -44.87 -33.02 13.38
N CYS A 678 -45.09 -32.25 12.30
CA CYS A 678 -45.62 -32.79 11.05
C CYS A 678 -44.74 -33.93 10.51
N PRO A 679 -45.30 -34.92 9.83
CA PRO A 679 -44.56 -36.02 9.20
C PRO A 679 -43.48 -35.48 8.26
N ASN A 680 -42.34 -36.18 8.17
CA ASN A 680 -41.28 -35.80 7.24
C ASN A 680 -41.80 -35.77 5.82
N GLY A 681 -41.58 -34.68 5.11
CA GLY A 681 -42.00 -34.44 3.74
C GLY A 681 -43.33 -33.71 3.62
N SER A 682 -44.03 -33.37 4.74
CA SER A 682 -45.18 -32.48 4.71
C SER A 682 -44.76 -31.10 4.24
N VAL A 683 -45.53 -30.49 3.37
CA VAL A 683 -45.29 -29.08 2.94
C VAL A 683 -45.68 -28.13 4.07
N ASP A 684 -46.82 -28.38 4.68
CA ASP A 684 -47.25 -27.71 5.90
C ASP A 684 -46.46 -28.22 7.11
N GLN A 685 -45.89 -27.31 7.89
CA GLN A 685 -45.10 -27.57 9.07
C GLN A 685 -45.77 -27.12 10.38
N ASP A 686 -47.01 -26.62 10.32
CA ASP A 686 -47.80 -26.30 11.52
C ASP A 686 -48.68 -27.49 11.90
N PRO A 687 -48.47 -28.16 13.05
CA PRO A 687 -49.26 -29.32 13.44
C PRO A 687 -50.68 -29.02 13.91
N ARG A 688 -51.05 -27.74 14.04
CA ARG A 688 -52.35 -27.31 14.52
C ARG A 688 -53.37 -27.31 13.40
N ALA A 689 -54.47 -27.93 13.65
CA ALA A 689 -55.60 -28.00 12.69
C ALA A 689 -56.04 -26.61 12.21
N GLY A 690 -56.03 -26.39 10.91
CA GLY A 690 -56.40 -25.11 10.29
C GLY A 690 -55.37 -24.03 10.34
N TYR A 691 -54.17 -24.30 10.85
CA TYR A 691 -53.00 -23.42 10.78
C TYR A 691 -51.97 -23.98 9.84
N PHE A 692 -51.33 -23.10 9.05
CA PHE A 692 -50.42 -23.50 8.01
C PHE A 692 -49.11 -22.74 8.12
N LYS A 693 -48.00 -23.43 7.87
CA LYS A 693 -46.64 -22.85 7.90
C LYS A 693 -45.75 -23.55 6.85
N ILE A 694 -45.22 -22.79 5.92
CA ILE A 694 -44.19 -23.27 4.98
C ILE A 694 -42.87 -22.55 5.30
N VAL A 695 -41.80 -23.30 5.42
CA VAL A 695 -40.46 -22.77 5.76
C VAL A 695 -39.48 -22.94 4.60
N GLY A 696 -38.34 -22.21 4.68
CA GLY A 696 -37.24 -22.33 3.72
C GLY A 696 -37.54 -21.67 2.37
N LEU A 697 -38.41 -20.70 2.33
CA LEU A 697 -38.85 -20.03 1.11
C LEU A 697 -37.92 -18.91 0.69
N THR A 698 -37.63 -18.81 -0.60
CA THR A 698 -36.96 -17.68 -1.21
C THR A 698 -37.88 -16.47 -1.21
N TRP A 699 -37.33 -15.27 -0.99
CA TRP A 699 -38.12 -14.05 -1.06
C TRP A 699 -38.74 -13.84 -2.43
N GLY A 700 -39.97 -13.39 -2.44
CA GLY A 700 -40.75 -13.24 -3.66
C GLY A 700 -42.19 -12.92 -3.38
N GLU A 701 -42.99 -12.75 -4.42
CA GLU A 701 -44.44 -12.63 -4.35
C GLU A 701 -45.07 -14.02 -4.25
N TYR A 702 -45.92 -14.21 -3.26
CA TYR A 702 -46.64 -15.45 -3.01
C TYR A 702 -48.14 -15.20 -3.11
N SER A 703 -48.84 -16.03 -3.89
CA SER A 703 -50.27 -16.05 -4.00
C SER A 703 -50.82 -17.37 -3.47
N LEU A 704 -51.85 -17.29 -2.66
CA LEU A 704 -52.50 -18.41 -2.01
C LEU A 704 -53.95 -18.50 -2.49
N THR A 705 -54.36 -19.66 -3.02
CA THR A 705 -55.74 -19.93 -3.45
C THR A 705 -56.19 -21.22 -2.84
N GLU A 706 -57.39 -21.26 -2.25
CA GLU A 706 -57.99 -22.48 -1.77
C GLU A 706 -58.47 -23.34 -2.98
N THR A 707 -58.02 -24.59 -3.05
CA THR A 707 -58.38 -25.54 -4.14
C THR A 707 -59.41 -26.57 -3.67
N GLN A 708 -59.48 -26.83 -2.36
CA GLN A 708 -60.48 -27.69 -1.77
C GLN A 708 -60.85 -27.16 -0.39
N ALA A 709 -62.14 -26.90 -0.24
CA ALA A 709 -62.71 -26.52 1.04
C ALA A 709 -62.88 -27.72 1.98
N PRO A 710 -62.80 -27.50 3.31
CA PRO A 710 -63.23 -28.50 4.28
C PRO A 710 -64.66 -28.96 4.04
N THR A 711 -64.95 -30.24 4.31
CA THR A 711 -66.28 -30.82 4.10
C THR A 711 -67.36 -30.00 4.81
N GLY A 712 -68.42 -29.62 4.05
CA GLY A 712 -69.48 -28.83 4.58
C GLY A 712 -69.37 -27.31 4.47
N TYR A 713 -68.35 -26.88 3.76
CA TYR A 713 -68.11 -25.43 3.60
C TYR A 713 -68.02 -25.05 2.12
N HIS A 714 -68.29 -23.80 1.81
CA HIS A 714 -68.10 -23.22 0.49
C HIS A 714 -66.56 -22.94 0.35
N ILE A 715 -66.06 -23.27 -0.83
CA ILE A 715 -64.67 -22.89 -1.17
C ILE A 715 -64.52 -21.36 -1.21
N SER A 716 -63.49 -20.85 -0.66
CA SER A 716 -63.17 -19.43 -0.80
C SER A 716 -62.69 -19.16 -2.22
N GLY A 717 -63.29 -18.24 -2.91
CA GLY A 717 -62.84 -17.78 -4.22
C GLY A 717 -61.77 -16.69 -4.14
N GLU A 718 -61.27 -16.38 -2.96
CA GLU A 718 -60.29 -15.34 -2.71
C GLU A 718 -58.87 -15.87 -3.00
N THR A 719 -58.10 -15.06 -3.67
CA THR A 719 -56.64 -15.28 -3.82
C THR A 719 -55.91 -14.21 -3.01
N LEU A 720 -55.16 -14.60 -2.00
CA LEU A 720 -54.32 -13.73 -1.20
C LEU A 720 -52.98 -13.61 -1.83
N THR A 721 -52.54 -12.38 -2.14
CA THR A 721 -51.21 -12.12 -2.72
C THR A 721 -50.44 -11.14 -1.86
N LYS A 722 -49.24 -11.50 -1.41
CA LYS A 722 -48.30 -10.64 -0.63
C LYS A 722 -46.87 -10.98 -0.96
N THR A 723 -45.97 -10.04 -0.68
CA THR A 723 -44.55 -10.20 -0.90
C THR A 723 -43.80 -10.58 0.39
N LEU A 724 -43.09 -11.67 0.36
CA LEU A 724 -42.10 -12.05 1.38
C LEU A 724 -40.77 -11.41 1.04
N ASP A 725 -40.20 -10.63 1.94
CA ASP A 725 -38.83 -10.13 1.84
C ASP A 725 -38.18 -9.96 3.23
N GLY A 726 -36.94 -9.50 3.27
CA GLY A 726 -36.19 -9.33 4.52
C GLY A 726 -36.78 -8.34 5.51
N SER A 727 -37.76 -7.52 5.13
CA SER A 727 -38.46 -6.60 6.01
C SER A 727 -39.63 -7.24 6.75
N ALA A 728 -40.01 -8.46 6.36
CA ALA A 728 -41.05 -9.21 7.04
C ALA A 728 -40.63 -9.48 8.50
N PRO A 729 -41.53 -9.21 9.48
CA PRO A 729 -41.20 -9.39 10.89
C PRO A 729 -40.90 -10.87 11.20
N ALA A 730 -40.11 -11.13 12.18
CA ALA A 730 -39.90 -12.48 12.71
C ALA A 730 -41.18 -12.94 13.47
N ALA A 731 -41.38 -14.25 13.47
CA ALA A 731 -42.57 -14.82 14.14
C ALA A 731 -42.50 -14.68 15.68
N SER A 732 -41.31 -14.59 16.25
CA SER A 732 -41.07 -14.37 17.67
C SER A 732 -39.75 -13.60 17.89
N ALA A 733 -39.50 -13.12 19.09
CA ALA A 733 -38.28 -12.38 19.46
C ALA A 733 -37.01 -13.25 19.33
N ASP A 734 -37.13 -14.55 19.44
CA ASP A 734 -36.02 -15.50 19.35
C ASP A 734 -35.79 -16.08 17.94
N ASP A 735 -36.69 -15.76 17.00
CA ASP A 735 -36.66 -16.23 15.61
C ASP A 735 -36.32 -15.05 14.68
N THR A 736 -35.26 -15.13 13.94
CA THR A 736 -34.85 -14.10 12.97
C THR A 736 -35.40 -14.36 11.55
N THR A 737 -36.20 -15.41 11.37
CA THR A 737 -36.71 -15.80 10.06
C THR A 737 -37.78 -14.81 9.57
N PRO A 738 -37.63 -14.18 8.41
CA PRO A 738 -38.66 -13.34 7.81
C PRO A 738 -39.96 -14.12 7.65
N THR A 739 -41.05 -13.63 8.27
CA THR A 739 -42.34 -14.34 8.30
C THR A 739 -43.41 -13.52 7.61
N LEU A 740 -43.93 -14.04 6.51
CA LEU A 740 -45.07 -13.47 5.80
C LEU A 740 -46.37 -14.06 6.33
N ASP A 741 -47.18 -13.29 6.99
CA ASP A 741 -48.54 -13.66 7.37
C ASP A 741 -49.52 -13.30 6.25
N LEU A 742 -50.07 -14.27 5.59
CA LEU A 742 -51.13 -14.08 4.59
C LEU A 742 -52.49 -13.72 5.23
N GLY A 743 -52.68 -14.04 6.50
CA GLY A 743 -53.90 -13.76 7.24
C GLY A 743 -54.81 -14.97 7.33
N GLN A 744 -56.13 -14.71 7.41
CA GLN A 744 -57.17 -15.75 7.56
C GLN A 744 -57.92 -15.97 6.27
N VAL A 745 -58.11 -17.19 5.87
CA VAL A 745 -58.98 -17.59 4.76
C VAL A 745 -60.29 -18.11 5.39
N THR A 746 -61.41 -17.44 5.15
CA THR A 746 -62.68 -17.76 5.76
C THR A 746 -63.59 -18.54 4.79
N ASN A 747 -64.17 -19.67 5.25
CA ASN A 747 -65.21 -20.40 4.51
C ASN A 747 -66.54 -20.27 5.23
N THR A 748 -67.57 -20.07 4.44
CA THR A 748 -68.94 -20.08 4.94
C THR A 748 -69.55 -21.47 4.91
N ARG A 749 -70.31 -21.82 5.92
CA ARG A 749 -70.95 -23.13 5.98
C ARG A 749 -71.94 -23.31 4.86
N ILE A 750 -71.98 -24.50 4.24
CA ILE A 750 -73.00 -24.87 3.30
C ILE A 750 -74.33 -25.01 4.05
N LYS A 751 -75.32 -24.30 3.58
CA LYS A 751 -76.65 -24.32 4.13
C LYS A 751 -77.61 -24.73 3.03
N GLY A 752 -78.74 -25.39 3.44
CA GLY A 752 -79.81 -25.77 2.57
C GLY A 752 -81.19 -25.68 3.26
N ALA A 753 -82.19 -26.17 2.61
CA ALA A 753 -83.54 -26.13 3.10
C ALA A 753 -84.25 -27.47 2.90
N ALA A 754 -85.35 -27.75 3.65
CA ALA A 754 -86.16 -28.92 3.41
C ALA A 754 -87.65 -28.46 3.47
N THR A 755 -88.47 -29.07 2.58
CA THR A 755 -89.88 -28.76 2.48
C THR A 755 -90.66 -30.02 2.42
N TRP A 756 -91.87 -30.04 3.06
CA TRP A 756 -92.85 -31.07 2.95
C TRP A 756 -94.23 -30.55 3.35
N THR A 757 -95.27 -31.28 2.96
CA THR A 757 -96.64 -31.00 3.32
C THR A 757 -97.20 -32.15 4.08
N LYS A 758 -97.77 -31.91 5.22
CA LYS A 758 -98.56 -32.90 5.99
C LYS A 758 -99.91 -32.95 5.46
N THR A 759 -100.39 -34.11 4.95
CA THR A 759 -101.64 -34.27 4.26
C THR A 759 -102.49 -35.38 4.85
N ASP A 760 -103.84 -35.37 4.56
CA ASP A 760 -104.76 -36.53 4.73
C ASP A 760 -104.56 -37.52 3.53
N GLU A 761 -105.37 -38.63 3.58
CA GLU A 761 -105.34 -39.63 2.50
C GLU A 761 -105.84 -39.11 1.13
N ARG A 762 -106.50 -37.94 1.15
CA ARG A 762 -107.03 -37.30 -0.06
C ARG A 762 -106.06 -36.20 -0.58
N GLY A 763 -104.89 -35.99 0.07
CA GLY A 763 -103.94 -34.94 -0.28
C GLY A 763 -104.25 -33.56 0.27
N ASN A 764 -105.24 -33.40 1.11
CA ASN A 764 -105.53 -32.08 1.76
C ASN A 764 -104.55 -31.82 2.91
N ALA A 765 -103.94 -30.61 2.99
CA ALA A 765 -103.05 -30.19 4.09
C ALA A 765 -103.75 -30.26 5.45
N ILE A 766 -103.08 -30.84 6.43
CA ILE A 766 -103.58 -30.98 7.81
C ILE A 766 -102.60 -30.42 8.78
N LYS A 767 -103.00 -29.50 9.65
CA LYS A 767 -102.25 -28.78 10.63
C LYS A 767 -102.01 -29.48 11.94
N GLY A 768 -100.91 -29.16 12.63
CA GLY A 768 -100.70 -29.56 14.03
C GLY A 768 -99.83 -30.78 14.19
N ALA A 769 -99.15 -31.21 13.16
CA ALA A 769 -98.11 -32.22 13.28
C ALA A 769 -96.86 -31.67 13.99
N GLN A 770 -96.17 -32.57 14.69
CA GLN A 770 -94.85 -32.26 15.24
C GLN A 770 -93.88 -33.32 14.75
N TRP A 771 -92.60 -32.84 14.45
CA TRP A 771 -91.52 -33.66 13.95
C TRP A 771 -90.34 -33.54 14.86
N SER A 772 -89.56 -34.58 14.94
CA SER A 772 -88.18 -34.54 15.46
C SER A 772 -87.24 -34.56 14.30
N LEU A 773 -86.42 -33.58 14.18
CA LEU A 773 -85.23 -33.46 13.30
C LEU A 773 -84.01 -33.80 14.10
N THR A 774 -83.36 -34.93 13.74
CA THR A 774 -82.11 -35.34 14.42
C THR A 774 -80.94 -35.41 13.42
N PRO A 775 -79.87 -34.72 13.61
CA PRO A 775 -78.68 -34.92 12.75
C PRO A 775 -78.18 -36.34 12.83
N LEU A 776 -77.61 -36.82 11.73
CA LEU A 776 -76.93 -38.14 11.66
C LEU A 776 -75.44 -37.93 11.67
N ASP A 777 -74.68 -38.85 12.31
CA ASP A 777 -73.23 -38.88 12.23
C ASP A 777 -72.75 -39.45 10.88
N SER A 778 -71.43 -39.57 10.63
CA SER A 778 -70.90 -40.16 9.42
C SER A 778 -71.30 -41.59 9.12
N ASP A 779 -71.68 -42.33 10.17
CA ASP A 779 -72.16 -43.72 10.09
C ASP A 779 -73.65 -43.82 9.94
N GLY A 780 -74.32 -42.67 9.82
CA GLY A 780 -75.75 -42.57 9.67
C GLY A 780 -76.57 -42.84 10.95
N LYS A 781 -75.87 -42.79 12.13
CA LYS A 781 -76.49 -42.98 13.42
C LYS A 781 -77.00 -41.62 13.98
N PRO A 782 -78.20 -41.61 14.53
CA PRO A 782 -78.75 -40.36 15.02
C PRO A 782 -78.06 -39.86 16.25
N LEU A 783 -77.73 -38.57 16.22
CA LEU A 783 -77.19 -37.75 17.34
C LEU A 783 -78.39 -37.29 18.20
N SER A 784 -78.93 -38.18 19.05
CA SER A 784 -80.13 -37.97 19.75
C SER A 784 -80.18 -36.78 20.75
N ASP A 785 -79.04 -36.40 21.21
CA ASP A 785 -78.86 -35.23 22.05
C ASP A 785 -78.99 -33.86 21.34
N GLN A 786 -78.92 -33.90 19.99
CA GLN A 786 -79.09 -32.76 19.11
C GLN A 786 -80.47 -32.73 18.42
N ALA A 787 -81.42 -33.57 18.83
CA ALA A 787 -82.75 -33.62 18.26
C ALA A 787 -83.50 -32.31 18.51
N ARG A 788 -84.08 -31.76 17.45
CA ARG A 788 -84.88 -30.51 17.50
C ARG A 788 -86.33 -30.87 17.11
N THR A 789 -87.24 -30.26 17.89
CA THR A 789 -88.69 -30.42 17.61
C THR A 789 -89.17 -29.34 16.64
N ILE A 790 -89.83 -29.77 15.56
CA ILE A 790 -90.44 -28.91 14.57
C ILE A 790 -91.91 -28.99 14.79
N THR A 791 -92.57 -27.81 14.99
CA THR A 791 -93.96 -27.68 15.13
C THR A 791 -94.56 -26.92 13.95
N ASP A 792 -95.68 -27.38 13.41
CA ASP A 792 -96.43 -26.71 12.32
C ASP A 792 -96.70 -25.20 12.66
N CYS A 793 -96.19 -24.37 11.79
CA CYS A 793 -96.42 -22.91 11.92
C CYS A 793 -97.64 -22.48 11.12
N ALA A 794 -98.76 -22.60 11.65
CA ALA A 794 -100.04 -22.26 10.97
C ALA A 794 -100.44 -20.80 11.23
N GLY A 795 -100.34 -19.89 10.25
CA GLY A 795 -100.64 -18.50 10.29
C GLY A 795 -99.35 -17.62 10.39
N THR A 796 -99.05 -17.03 11.51
CA THR A 796 -97.87 -16.19 11.76
C THR A 796 -96.79 -17.08 12.46
N CYS A 797 -95.67 -17.29 11.82
CA CYS A 797 -94.58 -18.06 12.43
C CYS A 797 -93.87 -17.29 13.55
N PRO A 798 -93.83 -17.83 14.77
CA PRO A 798 -93.09 -17.14 15.88
C PRO A 798 -91.63 -16.99 15.56
N GLN A 799 -91.04 -15.92 16.08
CA GLN A 799 -89.61 -15.71 15.94
C GLN A 799 -88.81 -16.90 16.57
N GLY A 800 -87.89 -17.51 15.80
CA GLY A 800 -87.17 -18.69 16.24
C GLY A 800 -87.93 -20.00 15.96
N SER A 801 -89.07 -20.00 15.30
CA SER A 801 -89.67 -21.22 14.77
C SER A 801 -88.73 -21.88 13.77
N LEU A 802 -88.63 -23.22 13.86
CA LEU A 802 -87.81 -23.96 12.88
C LEU A 802 -88.59 -24.13 11.55
N ASP A 803 -89.89 -24.20 11.63
CA ASP A 803 -90.77 -24.13 10.47
C ASP A 803 -91.08 -22.69 10.12
N THR A 804 -90.71 -22.33 8.86
CA THR A 804 -90.88 -20.93 8.36
C THR A 804 -91.99 -20.82 7.33
N ASP A 805 -92.77 -21.91 7.06
CA ASP A 805 -93.95 -21.90 6.18
C ASP A 805 -95.20 -21.61 6.95
N ALA A 806 -95.87 -20.49 6.68
CA ALA A 806 -97.04 -19.99 7.38
C ALA A 806 -98.29 -20.78 6.92
N ALA A 807 -98.25 -21.63 5.86
CA ALA A 807 -99.37 -22.36 5.43
C ALA A 807 -99.58 -23.64 6.29
N SER A 808 -100.79 -23.76 6.81
CA SER A 808 -101.18 -24.84 7.72
C SER A 808 -100.91 -26.25 7.11
N GLY A 809 -100.06 -27.02 7.83
CA GLY A 809 -99.62 -28.35 7.36
C GLY A 809 -98.47 -28.33 6.36
N ALA A 810 -98.07 -27.17 5.88
CA ALA A 810 -96.84 -27.04 5.08
C ALA A 810 -95.64 -26.77 6.03
N PHE A 811 -94.46 -27.32 5.71
CA PHE A 811 -93.26 -27.18 6.51
C PHE A 811 -92.12 -26.72 5.61
N LYS A 812 -91.42 -25.76 6.03
CA LYS A 812 -90.13 -25.25 5.41
C LYS A 812 -89.06 -25.01 6.44
N LEU A 813 -88.06 -25.80 6.43
CA LEU A 813 -86.88 -25.55 7.22
C LEU A 813 -85.86 -24.78 6.37
N THR A 814 -85.28 -23.70 6.88
CA THR A 814 -84.22 -22.99 6.28
C THR A 814 -82.92 -23.17 7.13
N ASP A 815 -81.75 -22.81 6.59
CA ASP A 815 -80.48 -22.84 7.30
C ASP A 815 -80.08 -24.23 7.86
N LEU A 816 -80.55 -25.30 7.20
CA LEU A 816 -80.02 -26.60 7.51
C LEU A 816 -78.57 -26.71 7.06
N GLY A 817 -77.66 -26.98 8.01
CA GLY A 817 -76.21 -27.17 7.70
C GLY A 817 -76.00 -28.40 6.86
N TYR A 818 -74.82 -28.49 6.21
CA TYR A 818 -74.33 -29.69 5.50
C TYR A 818 -74.45 -30.95 6.38
N GLY A 819 -74.88 -32.04 5.81
CA GLY A 819 -75.01 -33.31 6.50
C GLY A 819 -76.43 -33.97 6.28
N SER A 820 -76.62 -35.09 6.90
CA SER A 820 -77.88 -35.87 6.84
C SER A 820 -78.62 -35.72 8.14
N TYR A 821 -79.95 -35.63 8.04
CA TYR A 821 -80.84 -35.48 9.17
C TYR A 821 -81.88 -36.54 9.06
N ARG A 822 -82.32 -37.12 10.18
CA ARG A 822 -83.43 -37.96 10.34
C ARG A 822 -84.67 -37.18 10.80
N LEU A 823 -85.72 -37.20 9.97
CA LEU A 823 -86.98 -36.56 10.24
C LEU A 823 -88.03 -37.63 10.62
N ILE A 824 -88.59 -37.50 11.81
CA ILE A 824 -89.64 -38.44 12.28
C ILE A 824 -90.83 -37.64 12.84
N GLU A 825 -92.02 -38.02 12.46
CA GLU A 825 -93.22 -37.49 13.07
C GLU A 825 -93.40 -37.96 14.54
N THR A 826 -93.47 -37.04 15.47
CA THR A 826 -93.53 -37.28 16.94
C THR A 826 -94.92 -37.05 17.48
N LYS A 827 -95.76 -36.29 16.76
CA LYS A 827 -97.08 -36.03 17.08
C LYS A 827 -97.90 -35.88 15.80
N ALA A 828 -98.90 -36.71 15.62
CA ALA A 828 -99.87 -36.59 14.52
C ALA A 828 -100.84 -35.42 14.72
N PRO A 829 -101.38 -34.89 13.61
CA PRO A 829 -102.52 -33.95 13.69
C PRO A 829 -103.73 -34.56 14.43
N ALA A 830 -104.53 -33.75 15.08
CA ALA A 830 -105.67 -34.26 15.83
C ALA A 830 -106.64 -35.02 14.97
N GLY A 831 -106.98 -36.29 15.38
CA GLY A 831 -107.77 -37.13 14.64
C GLY A 831 -107.12 -38.02 13.62
N TYR A 832 -105.77 -38.08 13.59
CA TYR A 832 -104.96 -38.88 12.66
C TYR A 832 -104.06 -39.85 13.41
N VAL A 833 -103.64 -40.95 12.76
CA VAL A 833 -102.71 -41.94 13.28
C VAL A 833 -101.34 -41.46 13.02
N LEU A 834 -100.43 -41.57 13.99
CA LEU A 834 -99.03 -41.17 13.89
C LEU A 834 -98.29 -42.02 12.83
N ASP A 835 -97.58 -41.32 11.91
CA ASP A 835 -96.57 -41.94 10.99
C ASP A 835 -95.17 -41.74 11.46
N ALA A 836 -94.66 -42.62 12.26
CA ALA A 836 -93.33 -42.56 12.82
C ALA A 836 -92.25 -43.12 11.84
N THR A 837 -92.58 -43.23 10.52
CA THR A 837 -91.57 -43.65 9.53
C THR A 837 -90.45 -42.65 9.38
N PRO A 838 -89.21 -43.04 9.63
CA PRO A 838 -88.09 -42.11 9.48
C PRO A 838 -87.87 -41.66 8.02
N ARG A 839 -87.55 -40.38 7.80
CA ARG A 839 -87.22 -39.83 6.49
C ARG A 839 -85.85 -39.18 6.62
N THR A 840 -85.00 -39.33 5.57
CA THR A 840 -83.67 -38.66 5.58
C THR A 840 -83.78 -37.42 4.74
N ILE A 841 -83.21 -36.28 5.34
CA ILE A 841 -82.97 -35.09 4.63
C ILE A 841 -81.44 -35.00 4.52
N THR A 842 -80.84 -34.91 3.30
CA THR A 842 -79.42 -34.74 3.12
C THR A 842 -79.18 -33.46 2.40
N ILE A 843 -78.40 -32.56 3.05
CA ILE A 843 -77.84 -31.33 2.49
C ILE A 843 -76.40 -31.57 2.10
N SER A 844 -76.11 -31.62 0.79
CA SER A 844 -74.82 -31.93 0.21
C SER A 844 -74.29 -30.85 -0.73
N THR A 845 -75.15 -29.95 -1.15
CA THR A 845 -74.81 -28.83 -2.02
C THR A 845 -75.38 -27.51 -1.49
N PRO A 846 -74.73 -26.37 -1.84
CA PRO A 846 -75.23 -25.05 -1.45
C PRO A 846 -76.65 -24.80 -1.92
N ASP A 847 -77.44 -24.14 -1.08
CA ASP A 847 -78.83 -23.71 -1.35
C ASP A 847 -79.75 -24.82 -1.77
N GLN A 848 -79.40 -26.12 -1.53
CA GLN A 848 -80.13 -27.25 -1.81
C GLN A 848 -81.47 -27.21 -1.08
N VAL A 849 -82.58 -27.45 -1.79
CA VAL A 849 -83.89 -27.61 -1.22
C VAL A 849 -84.33 -29.08 -1.37
N VAL A 850 -84.40 -29.81 -0.27
CA VAL A 850 -84.85 -31.18 -0.23
C VAL A 850 -86.39 -31.18 -0.07
N ALA A 851 -87.07 -31.51 -1.15
CA ALA A 851 -88.56 -31.66 -1.15
C ALA A 851 -88.98 -33.09 -0.80
N LEU A 852 -89.50 -33.30 0.39
CA LEU A 852 -90.00 -34.60 0.81
C LEU A 852 -91.45 -34.91 0.28
N GLY A 853 -92.09 -33.92 -0.35
CA GLY A 853 -93.45 -34.05 -0.91
C GLY A 853 -94.53 -34.13 0.15
N ASN A 854 -95.64 -34.75 -0.20
CA ASN A 854 -96.78 -34.96 0.66
C ASN A 854 -96.56 -36.10 1.63
N ILE A 855 -96.70 -35.90 2.90
CA ILE A 855 -96.58 -36.97 3.90
C ILE A 855 -98.00 -37.14 4.52
N SER A 856 -98.67 -38.23 4.17
CA SER A 856 -100.08 -38.47 4.55
C SER A 856 -100.25 -39.22 5.88
N ASN A 857 -101.20 -38.84 6.69
CA ASN A 857 -101.61 -39.60 7.84
C ASN A 857 -103.09 -40.15 7.60
N ARG A 858 -103.29 -41.36 8.05
CA ARG A 858 -104.65 -41.98 8.01
C ARG A 858 -105.50 -41.37 9.10
N LYS A 859 -106.81 -41.15 8.81
CA LYS A 859 -107.74 -40.78 9.84
C LYS A 859 -107.79 -41.91 10.88
N SER A 860 -107.81 -41.47 12.17
CA SER A 860 -108.04 -42.42 13.25
C SER A 860 -109.52 -42.92 13.13
N ALA A 861 -109.65 -44.25 12.88
CA ALA A 861 -111.01 -44.83 12.95
C ALA A 861 -111.49 -44.69 14.40
N VAL A 862 -112.61 -43.98 14.61
CA VAL A 862 -113.25 -43.99 15.90
C VAL A 862 -113.89 -45.33 16.06
N PRO A 863 -113.52 -46.17 17.01
CA PRO A 863 -114.28 -47.40 17.29
C PRO A 863 -115.58 -47.01 17.83
N ALA A 864 -116.78 -47.49 17.30
CA ALA A 864 -118.07 -47.43 17.91
C ALA A 864 -118.01 -48.19 19.24
N ILE A 865 -118.29 -47.50 20.32
CA ILE A 865 -118.27 -48.07 21.68
C ILE A 865 -119.57 -48.88 21.81
N PRO A 866 -119.55 -50.11 22.12
CA PRO A 866 -120.70 -50.80 22.76
C PRO A 866 -120.54 -50.58 24.31
N LEU A 867 -121.51 -49.87 24.86
CA LEU A 867 -121.73 -49.82 26.32
C LEU A 867 -122.13 -51.17 26.87
N THR A 868 -121.19 -51.78 27.60
CA THR A 868 -121.46 -52.70 28.74
C THR A 868 -120.30 -52.87 29.63
N GLY A 869 -120.47 -52.74 30.92
CA GLY A 869 -119.57 -52.72 32.03
C GLY A 869 -118.76 -54.00 32.25
N GLY A 870 -117.70 -53.88 32.92
CA GLY A 870 -116.99 -55.05 33.51
C GLY A 870 -115.53 -54.81 33.73
N SER A 871 -115.17 -54.63 34.94
CA SER A 871 -113.98 -54.76 35.70
C SER A 871 -112.72 -55.39 34.98
N ALA A 872 -111.68 -54.57 34.64
CA ALA A 872 -110.34 -55.05 34.45
C ALA A 872 -109.35 -53.89 34.58
N ALA A 873 -109.46 -53.16 35.66
CA ALA A 873 -108.49 -52.04 35.95
C ALA A 873 -107.19 -52.42 36.71
N THR A 874 -106.93 -53.71 36.94
CA THR A 874 -105.84 -54.14 37.79
C THR A 874 -104.62 -54.81 37.07
N THR A 875 -104.70 -55.09 35.74
CA THR A 875 -103.64 -55.85 35.12
C THR A 875 -102.58 -55.01 34.44
N TYR A 876 -102.80 -53.68 34.26
CA TYR A 876 -101.82 -52.85 33.59
C TYR A 876 -100.79 -52.13 34.47
N LEU A 877 -100.96 -52.19 35.83
CA LEU A 877 -100.09 -51.54 36.79
C LEU A 877 -98.88 -52.38 37.23
N ILE A 878 -98.88 -53.76 36.83
CA ILE A 878 -97.80 -54.65 37.21
C ILE A 878 -96.68 -54.73 36.10
N ALA A 879 -97.04 -54.41 34.80
CA ALA A 879 -96.10 -54.44 33.71
C ALA A 879 -95.15 -53.16 33.62
N GLY A 880 -95.64 -51.98 34.16
CA GLY A 880 -94.90 -50.77 34.19
C GLY A 880 -93.74 -50.69 35.27
N GLY A 881 -93.97 -51.47 36.35
CA GLY A 881 -92.98 -51.44 37.47
C GLY A 881 -91.73 -52.25 37.28
N VAL A 882 -91.77 -53.27 36.40
CA VAL A 882 -90.59 -54.17 36.18
C VAL A 882 -89.59 -53.57 35.17
N LEU A 883 -90.10 -52.72 34.25
CA LEU A 883 -89.20 -52.05 33.26
C LEU A 883 -88.41 -50.91 33.88
N LEU A 884 -88.90 -50.23 34.92
CA LEU A 884 -88.21 -49.13 35.64
C LEU A 884 -87.05 -49.64 36.58
N GLY A 885 -87.20 -50.90 37.05
CA GLY A 885 -86.20 -51.52 37.96
C GLY A 885 -84.95 -51.97 37.20
N ILE A 886 -85.05 -52.41 35.94
CA ILE A 886 -83.96 -52.88 35.11
C ILE A 886 -83.11 -51.77 34.57
N THR A 887 -83.64 -50.59 34.29
CA THR A 887 -82.86 -49.39 33.85
C THR A 887 -82.08 -48.73 34.93
N ALA A 888 -82.55 -48.77 36.19
CA ALA A 888 -81.84 -48.24 37.36
C ALA A 888 -80.59 -49.10 37.75
N LEU A 889 -80.61 -50.42 37.49
CA LEU A 889 -79.49 -51.31 37.79
C LEU A 889 -78.38 -51.24 36.72
N ALA A 890 -78.68 -50.90 35.45
CA ALA A 890 -77.70 -50.73 34.38
C ALA A 890 -76.90 -49.43 34.52
N VAL A 891 -77.53 -48.38 35.01
CA VAL A 891 -76.80 -47.08 35.31
C VAL A 891 -75.88 -47.18 36.44
N LEU A 892 -76.19 -47.97 37.50
CA LEU A 892 -75.28 -48.14 38.65
C LEU A 892 -74.07 -49.05 38.35
N VAL A 893 -74.14 -49.94 37.43
CA VAL A 893 -73.03 -50.81 37.03
C VAL A 893 -72.08 -50.04 36.12
N GLN A 894 -72.58 -49.16 35.27
CA GLN A 894 -71.69 -48.28 34.43
C GLN A 894 -70.95 -47.19 35.25
N ALA A 895 -71.58 -46.72 36.31
CA ALA A 895 -70.89 -45.70 37.21
C ALA A 895 -69.79 -46.37 38.04
N ARG A 896 -69.84 -47.70 38.31
CA ARG A 896 -68.76 -48.39 39.03
C ARG A 896 -67.51 -48.72 38.16
N HIS A 897 -67.69 -48.92 36.82
CA HIS A 897 -66.54 -49.16 35.90
C HIS A 897 -65.74 -47.85 35.58
N ARG A 898 -66.35 -46.65 35.62
CA ARG A 898 -65.67 -45.38 35.37
C ARG A 898 -64.82 -44.87 36.54
N ARG A 899 -64.96 -45.49 37.76
CA ARG A 899 -64.13 -45.08 38.93
C ARG A 899 -62.91 -45.96 39.10
N ARG A 900 -62.71 -47.05 38.31
CA ARG A 900 -61.50 -47.91 38.43
C ARG A 900 -60.40 -47.62 37.35
N ALA A 901 -60.64 -46.66 36.46
CA ALA A 901 -59.70 -46.27 35.40
C ALA A 901 -59.02 -44.91 35.61
N ARG A 902 -59.03 -44.40 36.90
CA ARG A 902 -58.33 -43.16 37.23
C ARG A 902 -57.28 -43.27 38.31
N ASP A 903 -56.98 -44.48 38.75
CA ASP A 903 -55.89 -44.73 39.69
C ASP A 903 -55.09 -45.95 39.17
N SER A 904 -54.35 -45.72 38.08
CA SER A 904 -53.17 -46.47 37.72
C SER A 904 -52.38 -45.70 36.70
#